data_0d782e80cc91e24ab509fbbeb0bade67
#
_entry.id   0d782e80cc91e24ab509fbbeb0bade67
#
_cell.length_a   1.000
_cell.length_b   1.000
_cell.length_c   1.000
_cell.angle_alpha   90.00
_cell.angle_beta   90.00
_cell.angle_gamma   90.00
#
_symmetry.space_group_name_H-M   'P 1'
#
loop_
_entity.id
_entity.type
_entity.pdbx_description
1 polymer ?
#
loop_
_entity_poly.entity_id
_entity_poly.type
_entity_poly.pdbx_seq_one_letter_code
_entity_poly.pdbx_strand_id
1 'polypeptide(L)'
;VKSARLALLSPTGNFVALLFVLGAMWYAASSQNSPAVYFLLFTLGAIFLVSIPQTLFNTKGLTIILESAKPAFAGQEVALPIEIVNKSRGVRHAIEVSLSGVPRARERIDYLPSGKAARITLRFPANGRGEHEIGYLGLSSVYPLGFVRASRKLAAAGTYLVYPRPAGNLPLPKNCERASGKSTQPDLAERDDFAGLRDYVPGESQRHIDWKAVARGQPLMIKQFAAETDGALCLDFASVPVADAEQRLSQLALWIIEAERAQRPYGLRLSGTDISPGRGYAHFHRCLRALSLFPAAKPPPPTEATAGADAREPVFLRTKQKSAATRRRTRDTSIPRRPMLWLTGALLFTLPPMYGSLAIWVPTLFLLTLALKFWMEPRGYHLRLAAVKIVLVVIALGAVFLSYGSLSGVEPGVSILVVLTSLKILEAHTAREFQVMVMMTWILCLFGFFLSQEFGSALFLLVAFVLSIAALVQFHSGSSPGGFWTPLATTCKLLAPAAPIVALLFVLFPRITTGFRFDSHDLRLARIHFSEEISPGSVAAIASSSEVAFRAEFPETRPTGPLYWRGVVMWHCDGMEWRAPNPLRPIPSPFKTAPAGQPLRQQITLAPHGAHWMFALDRPFQAPPGAILADGNCLWSFPAIRKARRYEVTSFSEAKTKGLSAYERRLALEVPEWITPAVRELAQSWAASNSNPRAVINKALQFFRTRGFRYSLSPGEYKKTDLEEFLFRRRTGFCEHYAAVFATLMRLAGIPSRVVAGYLGGEYNDLGRFFIVRQADAHAWCEVWLPQSGWTRVDPTGVVAPGRASFDLNSFLETRSATGQLPPGRNAFVVRLTRWAIVNRLRLAWEALSYEWDTRILGFDADVQEALLRDLGIANRRPLALVGQTAILVLAILVIYATWIQLQSRPPVDKAKALYERFCQKLASAGVPRSKWEGPLDFARRAAEQLPHESERIREVSHTYIALRYAREPGKATLERFARNINAFGG
;
A
#
# COMPACT_ATOMS: atom_id res chain seq x y z
N VAL A 1 32.46 10.68 15.71
CA VAL A 1 31.37 10.42 16.68
C VAL A 1 31.23 8.92 16.87
N LYS A 2 31.52 8.41 18.09
CA LYS A 2 31.36 6.98 18.41
C LYS A 2 29.88 6.63 18.60
N SER A 3 29.39 5.64 17.85
CA SER A 3 28.04 5.10 18.02
C SER A 3 27.91 4.32 19.31
N ALA A 4 27.24 4.88 20.29
CA ALA A 4 26.85 4.16 21.48
C ALA A 4 25.33 4.26 21.64
N ARG A 5 24.63 3.18 21.39
CA ARG A 5 23.32 2.71 21.84
C ARG A 5 22.50 2.12 20.69
N LEU A 6 21.76 1.06 21.00
CA LEU A 6 20.77 0.43 20.13
C LEU A 6 19.79 1.48 19.59
N ALA A 7 19.37 1.32 18.33
CA ALA A 7 18.32 2.18 17.78
C ALA A 7 17.04 1.97 18.59
N LEU A 8 16.45 3.05 19.07
CA LEU A 8 15.17 3.05 19.76
C LEU A 8 14.05 3.09 18.72
N LEU A 9 13.09 2.17 18.82
CA LEU A 9 11.85 2.20 18.04
C LEU A 9 10.77 2.93 18.82
N SER A 10 10.06 3.81 18.15
CA SER A 10 8.88 4.47 18.70
C SER A 10 7.75 4.50 17.66
N PRO A 11 6.49 4.27 18.07
CA PRO A 11 5.36 4.44 17.17
C PRO A 11 5.21 5.91 16.78
N THR A 12 4.69 6.14 15.58
CA THR A 12 4.27 7.47 15.12
C THR A 12 2.78 7.67 15.39
N GLY A 13 2.27 8.90 15.25
CA GLY A 13 0.82 9.14 15.38
C GLY A 13 -0.03 8.34 14.39
N ASN A 14 0.51 7.97 13.24
CA ASN A 14 -0.18 7.15 12.22
C ASN A 14 -0.29 5.67 12.60
N PHE A 15 0.51 5.20 13.53
CA PHE A 15 0.46 3.82 14.00
C PHE A 15 -0.88 3.49 14.67
N VAL A 16 -1.45 4.43 15.42
CA VAL A 16 -2.77 4.25 16.06
C VAL A 16 -3.86 4.10 14.99
N ALA A 17 -3.81 4.91 13.94
CA ALA A 17 -4.76 4.81 12.84
C ALA A 17 -4.60 3.49 12.04
N LEU A 18 -3.36 2.99 11.86
CA LEU A 18 -3.11 1.67 11.29
C LEU A 18 -3.74 0.56 12.15
N LEU A 19 -3.57 0.61 13.48
CA LEU A 19 -4.19 -0.36 14.39
C LEU A 19 -5.71 -0.35 14.29
N PHE A 20 -6.31 0.84 14.14
CA PHE A 20 -7.75 0.96 13.93
C PHE A 20 -8.19 0.28 12.62
N VAL A 21 -7.46 0.51 11.52
CA VAL A 21 -7.76 -0.13 10.22
C VAL A 21 -7.59 -1.65 10.32
N LEU A 22 -6.52 -2.15 10.93
CA LEU A 22 -6.31 -3.59 11.13
C LEU A 22 -7.40 -4.21 12.02
N GLY A 23 -7.81 -3.51 13.07
CA GLY A 23 -8.92 -3.92 13.94
C GLY A 23 -10.26 -3.99 13.21
N ALA A 24 -10.57 -2.99 12.39
CA ALA A 24 -11.76 -2.97 11.55
C ALA A 24 -11.74 -4.12 10.52
N MET A 25 -10.59 -4.36 9.87
CA MET A 25 -10.43 -5.47 8.94
C MET A 25 -10.57 -6.83 9.64
N TRP A 26 -10.00 -6.98 10.84
CA TRP A 26 -10.13 -8.21 11.62
C TRP A 26 -11.58 -8.46 12.04
N TYR A 27 -12.28 -7.43 12.55
CA TYR A 27 -13.69 -7.52 12.90
C TYR A 27 -14.54 -7.90 11.68
N ALA A 28 -14.30 -7.25 10.57
CA ALA A 28 -14.99 -7.52 9.31
C ALA A 28 -14.71 -8.94 8.77
N ALA A 29 -13.46 -9.39 8.81
CA ALA A 29 -13.05 -10.74 8.41
C ALA A 29 -13.73 -11.81 9.27
N SER A 30 -13.80 -11.60 10.60
CA SER A 30 -14.39 -12.55 11.54
C SER A 30 -15.91 -12.55 11.52
N SER A 31 -16.57 -11.39 11.39
CA SER A 31 -18.04 -11.29 11.35
C SER A 31 -18.62 -11.90 10.07
N GLN A 32 -17.96 -11.72 8.91
CA GLN A 32 -18.40 -12.25 7.63
C GLN A 32 -17.78 -13.61 7.29
N ASN A 33 -16.82 -14.09 8.11
CA ASN A 33 -16.03 -15.29 7.83
C ASN A 33 -15.46 -15.27 6.39
N SER A 34 -14.91 -14.10 5.97
CA SER A 34 -14.43 -13.87 4.61
C SER A 34 -12.93 -14.14 4.49
N PRO A 35 -12.51 -15.21 3.78
CA PRO A 35 -11.10 -15.49 3.56
C PRO A 35 -10.35 -14.39 2.81
N ALA A 36 -11.00 -13.70 1.87
CA ALA A 36 -10.41 -12.62 1.10
C ALA A 36 -10.04 -11.41 1.99
N VAL A 37 -10.89 -11.09 2.98
CA VAL A 37 -10.62 -10.01 3.94
C VAL A 37 -9.48 -10.41 4.89
N TYR A 38 -9.43 -11.68 5.35
CA TYR A 38 -8.27 -12.19 6.10
C TYR A 38 -6.97 -12.09 5.29
N PHE A 39 -7.01 -12.42 4.01
CA PHE A 39 -5.85 -12.28 3.13
C PHE A 39 -5.35 -10.83 3.05
N LEU A 40 -6.26 -9.85 2.90
CA LEU A 40 -5.91 -8.42 2.89
C LEU A 40 -5.36 -7.96 4.25
N LEU A 41 -5.99 -8.36 5.36
CA LEU A 41 -5.55 -8.08 6.73
C LEU A 41 -4.12 -8.58 6.96
N PHE A 42 -3.86 -9.85 6.64
CA PHE A 42 -2.55 -10.46 6.83
C PHE A 42 -1.50 -9.84 5.92
N THR A 43 -1.87 -9.44 4.71
CA THR A 43 -0.97 -8.74 3.79
C THR A 43 -0.56 -7.38 4.35
N LEU A 44 -1.50 -6.58 4.84
CA LEU A 44 -1.20 -5.28 5.46
C LEU A 44 -0.35 -5.44 6.73
N GLY A 45 -0.71 -6.40 7.59
CA GLY A 45 0.03 -6.71 8.81
C GLY A 45 1.46 -7.21 8.53
N ALA A 46 1.63 -8.10 7.55
CA ALA A 46 2.94 -8.62 7.17
C ALA A 46 3.86 -7.54 6.58
N ILE A 47 3.34 -6.67 5.70
CA ILE A 47 4.09 -5.54 5.14
C ILE A 47 4.52 -4.59 6.27
N PHE A 48 3.63 -4.31 7.21
CA PHE A 48 3.96 -3.50 8.38
C PHE A 48 5.10 -4.14 9.18
N LEU A 49 5.01 -5.42 9.50
CA LEU A 49 6.05 -6.15 10.25
C LEU A 49 7.40 -6.15 9.51
N VAL A 50 7.39 -6.40 8.19
CA VAL A 50 8.59 -6.37 7.34
C VAL A 50 9.20 -4.96 7.26
N SER A 51 8.38 -3.92 7.35
CA SER A 51 8.87 -2.53 7.33
C SER A 51 9.71 -2.16 8.56
N ILE A 52 9.50 -2.82 9.72
CA ILE A 52 10.21 -2.54 10.97
C ILE A 52 11.72 -2.75 10.85
N PRO A 53 12.23 -3.94 10.44
CA PRO A 53 13.65 -4.13 10.18
C PRO A 53 14.21 -3.13 9.18
N GLN A 54 13.50 -2.81 8.10
CA GLN A 54 13.96 -1.82 7.13
C GLN A 54 14.13 -0.43 7.73
N THR A 55 13.19 0.02 8.55
CA THR A 55 13.28 1.31 9.26
C THR A 55 14.49 1.35 10.18
N LEU A 56 14.75 0.26 10.92
CA LEU A 56 15.93 0.12 11.79
C LEU A 56 17.23 0.18 10.99
N PHE A 57 17.32 -0.57 9.91
CA PHE A 57 18.52 -0.62 9.08
C PHE A 57 18.76 0.66 8.29
N ASN A 58 17.72 1.45 8.01
CA ASN A 58 17.86 2.73 7.33
C ASN A 58 18.70 3.74 8.13
N THR A 59 18.77 3.61 9.46
CA THR A 59 19.62 4.45 10.33
C THR A 59 21.02 3.88 10.61
N LYS A 60 21.32 2.63 10.16
CA LYS A 60 22.62 1.99 10.39
C LYS A 60 23.63 2.35 9.29
N GLY A 61 24.93 2.33 9.64
CA GLY A 61 26.03 2.56 8.69
C GLY A 61 26.21 4.03 8.29
N LEU A 62 25.58 4.97 9.01
CA LEU A 62 25.77 6.39 8.86
C LEU A 62 26.83 6.90 9.86
N THR A 63 27.76 7.71 9.37
CA THR A 63 28.81 8.37 10.16
C THR A 63 28.58 9.87 10.08
N ILE A 64 28.60 10.56 11.22
CA ILE A 64 28.48 12.01 11.29
C ILE A 64 29.86 12.60 11.54
N ILE A 65 30.22 13.60 10.75
CA ILE A 65 31.40 14.42 10.90
C ILE A 65 30.92 15.84 11.21
N LEU A 66 31.36 16.38 12.34
CA LEU A 66 31.03 17.76 12.76
C LEU A 66 32.10 18.67 12.19
N GLU A 67 31.68 19.73 11.54
CA GLU A 67 32.53 20.84 11.18
C GLU A 67 32.42 21.95 12.27
N SER A 68 33.39 22.84 12.37
CA SER A 68 33.35 23.91 13.34
C SER A 68 32.21 24.89 13.06
N ALA A 69 31.36 25.13 14.03
CA ALA A 69 30.31 26.11 13.92
C ALA A 69 30.91 27.52 13.88
N LYS A 70 30.39 28.36 12.99
CA LYS A 70 30.73 29.78 13.02
C LYS A 70 30.14 30.43 14.28
N PRO A 71 30.92 31.27 15.03
CA PRO A 71 30.37 31.94 16.17
C PRO A 71 29.19 32.84 15.80
N ALA A 72 28.22 32.95 16.69
CA ALA A 72 27.04 33.79 16.51
C ALA A 72 26.82 34.69 17.71
N PHE A 73 26.14 35.82 17.54
CA PHE A 73 25.76 36.68 18.66
C PHE A 73 24.49 36.12 19.34
N ALA A 74 24.41 36.33 20.65
CA ALA A 74 23.23 35.96 21.42
C ALA A 74 21.95 36.58 20.82
N GLY A 75 20.91 35.76 20.61
CA GLY A 75 19.69 36.16 19.93
C GLY A 75 19.69 35.98 18.40
N GLN A 76 20.83 35.64 17.80
CA GLN A 76 20.92 35.22 16.39
C GLN A 76 20.83 33.71 16.23
N GLU A 77 20.84 33.21 15.01
CA GLU A 77 20.89 31.78 14.72
C GLU A 77 22.34 31.26 14.63
N VAL A 78 22.62 30.18 15.37
CA VAL A 78 23.84 29.39 15.19
C VAL A 78 23.66 28.48 13.98
N ALA A 79 24.63 28.48 13.08
CA ALA A 79 24.70 27.58 11.95
C ALA A 79 25.78 26.52 12.22
N LEU A 80 25.34 25.25 12.47
CA LEU A 80 26.20 24.11 12.70
C LEU A 80 26.27 23.24 11.43
N PRO A 81 27.38 23.31 10.67
CA PRO A 81 27.54 22.46 9.49
C PRO A 81 27.88 21.03 9.91
N ILE A 82 27.21 20.07 9.28
CA ILE A 82 27.34 18.63 9.56
C ILE A 82 27.47 17.90 8.23
N GLU A 83 28.46 17.02 8.11
CA GLU A 83 28.61 16.11 7.01
C GLU A 83 28.19 14.70 7.46
N ILE A 84 27.31 14.05 6.70
CA ILE A 84 26.81 12.70 6.95
C ILE A 84 27.25 11.79 5.83
N VAL A 85 28.04 10.77 6.15
CA VAL A 85 28.59 9.81 5.21
C VAL A 85 27.84 8.48 5.33
N ASN A 86 27.33 7.97 4.22
CA ASN A 86 26.74 6.64 4.15
C ASN A 86 27.82 5.60 3.84
N LYS A 87 28.28 4.87 4.84
CA LYS A 87 29.26 3.77 4.68
C LYS A 87 28.64 2.42 4.34
N SER A 88 27.30 2.32 4.27
CA SER A 88 26.60 1.07 3.93
C SER A 88 26.54 0.86 2.42
N ARG A 89 26.28 -0.38 1.97
CA ARG A 89 26.09 -0.70 0.54
C ARG A 89 24.74 -0.19 0.00
N GLY A 90 23.74 0.02 0.86
CA GLY A 90 22.40 0.44 0.46
C GLY A 90 22.23 1.95 0.50
N VAL A 91 21.30 2.45 -0.29
CA VAL A 91 20.83 3.84 -0.22
C VAL A 91 20.11 4.07 1.10
N ARG A 92 20.23 5.27 1.65
CA ARG A 92 19.47 5.73 2.83
C ARG A 92 18.47 6.80 2.42
N HIS A 93 17.26 6.68 2.95
CA HIS A 93 16.15 7.58 2.62
C HIS A 93 15.63 8.29 3.85
N ALA A 94 15.19 9.55 3.68
CA ALA A 94 14.47 10.30 4.71
C ALA A 94 15.15 10.27 6.09
N ILE A 95 16.44 10.61 6.12
CA ILE A 95 17.21 10.71 7.35
C ILE A 95 17.00 12.10 7.94
N GLU A 96 16.43 12.16 9.11
CA GLU A 96 16.26 13.41 9.90
C GLU A 96 17.38 13.48 10.93
N VAL A 97 18.08 14.62 10.96
CA VAL A 97 19.12 14.93 11.93
C VAL A 97 18.61 16.04 12.82
N SER A 98 18.76 15.88 14.12
CA SER A 98 18.30 16.85 15.10
C SER A 98 19.33 17.06 16.20
N LEU A 99 19.33 18.23 16.83
CA LEU A 99 20.12 18.51 18.04
C LEU A 99 19.27 18.23 19.27
N SER A 100 19.78 17.36 20.18
CA SER A 100 19.06 17.02 21.40
C SER A 100 18.90 18.25 22.30
N GLY A 101 17.68 18.46 22.83
CA GLY A 101 17.38 19.62 23.66
C GLY A 101 16.97 20.90 22.92
N VAL A 102 17.07 20.90 21.58
CA VAL A 102 16.67 22.05 20.75
C VAL A 102 15.64 21.61 19.69
N PRO A 103 14.34 21.68 19.98
CA PRO A 103 13.28 21.12 19.11
C PRO A 103 13.26 21.68 17.68
N ARG A 104 13.77 22.90 17.47
CA ARG A 104 13.78 23.57 16.16
C ARG A 104 15.01 23.25 15.30
N ALA A 105 16.07 22.68 15.89
CA ALA A 105 17.28 22.29 15.16
C ALA A 105 17.10 20.92 14.50
N ARG A 106 16.43 20.91 13.35
CA ARG A 106 16.18 19.68 12.56
C ARG A 106 16.36 19.96 11.09
N GLU A 107 17.05 19.03 10.41
CA GLU A 107 17.19 19.02 8.97
C GLU A 107 17.00 17.60 8.44
N ARG A 108 16.46 17.46 7.22
CA ARG A 108 16.16 16.19 6.58
C ARG A 108 16.97 16.02 5.31
N ILE A 109 17.54 14.82 5.15
CA ILE A 109 18.18 14.35 3.93
C ILE A 109 17.24 13.31 3.30
N ASP A 110 16.67 13.63 2.15
CA ASP A 110 15.72 12.76 1.48
C ASP A 110 16.39 11.53 0.86
N TYR A 111 17.61 11.67 0.35
CA TYR A 111 18.31 10.63 -0.39
C TYR A 111 19.81 10.69 -0.17
N LEU A 112 20.41 9.56 0.25
CA LEU A 112 21.85 9.46 0.48
C LEU A 112 22.38 8.14 -0.08
N PRO A 113 23.05 8.16 -1.27
CA PRO A 113 23.59 6.97 -1.91
C PRO A 113 24.69 6.29 -1.09
N SER A 114 24.95 5.03 -1.40
CA SER A 114 26.06 4.29 -0.85
C SER A 114 27.41 4.97 -1.14
N GLY A 115 28.27 5.08 -0.13
CA GLY A 115 29.59 5.68 -0.24
C GLY A 115 29.63 7.19 -0.47
N LYS A 116 28.48 7.87 -0.49
CA LYS A 116 28.40 9.33 -0.66
C LYS A 116 28.19 10.03 0.66
N ALA A 117 28.54 11.31 0.68
CA ALA A 117 28.35 12.22 1.79
C ALA A 117 27.31 13.30 1.42
N ALA A 118 26.56 13.77 2.42
CA ALA A 118 25.69 14.93 2.30
C ALA A 118 26.02 15.95 3.38
N ARG A 119 26.12 17.21 3.01
CA ARG A 119 26.31 18.33 3.93
C ARG A 119 25.00 19.01 4.21
N ILE A 120 24.73 19.22 5.49
CA ILE A 120 23.54 19.94 6.00
C ILE A 120 23.99 20.96 7.04
N THR A 121 23.15 21.96 7.31
CA THR A 121 23.44 22.96 8.32
C THR A 121 22.27 23.04 9.29
N LEU A 122 22.47 22.58 10.53
CA LEU A 122 21.49 22.76 11.58
C LEU A 122 21.48 24.21 12.02
N ARG A 123 20.32 24.87 12.04
CA ARG A 123 20.11 26.23 12.49
C ARG A 123 19.28 26.23 13.76
N PHE A 124 19.75 26.94 14.76
CA PHE A 124 19.04 27.07 16.04
C PHE A 124 19.38 28.40 16.73
N PRO A 125 18.51 28.93 17.59
CA PRO A 125 18.75 30.19 18.26
C PRO A 125 19.93 30.09 19.26
N ALA A 126 20.80 31.07 19.26
CA ALA A 126 21.87 31.21 20.21
C ALA A 126 21.31 31.72 21.56
N ASN A 127 21.22 30.86 22.54
CA ASN A 127 20.72 31.18 23.87
C ASN A 127 21.91 31.42 24.83
N GLY A 128 22.04 32.68 25.28
CA GLY A 128 23.10 33.05 26.19
C GLY A 128 24.47 33.12 25.50
N ARG A 129 25.39 33.92 26.07
CA ARG A 129 26.80 33.98 25.65
C ARG A 129 27.60 32.83 26.30
N GLY A 130 28.71 32.50 25.70
CA GLY A 130 29.64 31.50 26.24
C GLY A 130 29.99 30.41 25.27
N GLU A 131 30.74 29.45 25.72
CA GLU A 131 31.06 28.23 25.02
C GLU A 131 30.08 27.12 25.43
N HIS A 132 29.36 26.59 24.49
CA HIS A 132 28.32 25.60 24.71
C HIS A 132 28.70 24.27 24.07
N GLU A 133 28.48 23.17 24.79
CA GLU A 133 28.66 21.81 24.23
C GLU A 133 27.50 21.44 23.32
N ILE A 134 27.80 20.74 22.22
CA ILE A 134 26.82 20.25 21.27
C ILE A 134 26.03 19.08 21.85
N GLY A 135 26.62 18.31 22.78
CA GLY A 135 25.97 17.21 23.48
C GLY A 135 25.63 16.02 22.58
N TYR A 136 24.35 15.79 22.29
CA TYR A 136 23.90 14.64 21.47
C TYR A 136 23.20 15.09 20.20
N LEU A 137 23.55 14.43 19.10
CA LEU A 137 22.82 14.51 17.85
C LEU A 137 21.85 13.32 17.75
N GLY A 138 20.60 13.61 17.44
CA GLY A 138 19.57 12.64 17.12
C GLY A 138 19.56 12.34 15.63
N LEU A 139 19.61 11.06 15.27
CA LEU A 139 19.48 10.58 13.91
C LEU A 139 18.24 9.71 13.86
N SER A 140 17.23 10.07 13.05
CA SER A 140 15.98 9.34 12.97
C SER A 140 15.49 9.14 11.54
N SER A 141 14.65 8.10 11.35
CA SER A 141 13.96 7.85 10.08
C SER A 141 12.62 7.19 10.34
N VAL A 142 11.66 7.46 9.46
CA VAL A 142 10.34 6.84 9.43
C VAL A 142 10.11 6.05 8.12
N TYR A 143 11.11 6.01 7.25
CA TYR A 143 11.05 5.28 5.99
C TYR A 143 11.03 3.76 6.23
N PRO A 144 10.23 2.92 5.51
CA PRO A 144 9.51 3.27 4.27
C PRO A 144 8.06 3.74 4.45
N LEU A 145 7.33 3.31 5.49
CA LEU A 145 5.87 3.47 5.57
C LEU A 145 5.38 4.57 6.52
N GLY A 146 6.26 5.07 7.38
CA GLY A 146 5.92 6.16 8.30
C GLY A 146 5.17 5.77 9.58
N PHE A 147 4.98 4.48 9.88
CA PHE A 147 4.28 4.02 11.09
C PHE A 147 5.18 3.89 12.32
N VAL A 148 6.46 3.62 12.09
CA VAL A 148 7.45 3.46 13.15
C VAL A 148 8.61 4.40 12.88
N ARG A 149 9.14 5.01 13.94
CA ARG A 149 10.35 5.83 13.92
C ARG A 149 11.50 5.05 14.55
N ALA A 150 12.58 4.87 13.80
CA ALA A 150 13.85 4.42 14.36
C ALA A 150 14.71 5.64 14.69
N SER A 151 15.19 5.75 15.92
CA SER A 151 16.02 6.85 16.37
C SER A 151 17.30 6.37 17.03
N ARG A 152 18.41 7.09 16.82
CA ARG A 152 19.71 6.83 17.42
C ARG A 152 20.25 8.13 17.99
N LYS A 153 20.77 8.11 19.22
CA LYS A 153 21.48 9.23 19.82
C LYS A 153 22.97 9.00 19.66
N LEU A 154 23.67 9.97 19.12
CA LEU A 154 25.10 9.94 18.87
C LEU A 154 25.74 11.06 19.72
N ALA A 155 26.72 10.69 20.56
CA ALA A 155 27.46 11.69 21.32
C ALA A 155 28.32 12.52 20.36
N ALA A 156 28.19 13.80 20.39
CA ALA A 156 28.90 14.77 19.56
C ALA A 156 29.90 15.52 20.40
N ALA A 157 31.18 15.19 20.27
CA ALA A 157 32.24 15.95 20.89
C ALA A 157 32.50 17.21 20.03
N GLY A 158 32.12 18.34 20.56
CA GLY A 158 32.32 19.66 19.92
C GLY A 158 31.64 20.76 20.72
N THR A 159 32.16 21.95 20.54
CA THR A 159 31.64 23.18 21.20
C THR A 159 31.28 24.20 20.12
N TYR A 160 30.39 25.10 20.45
CA TYR A 160 30.12 26.31 19.67
C TYR A 160 30.14 27.54 20.56
N LEU A 161 30.60 28.66 20.00
CA LEU A 161 30.81 29.88 20.71
C LEU A 161 29.67 30.87 20.39
N VAL A 162 29.09 31.46 21.46
CA VAL A 162 28.09 32.51 21.36
C VAL A 162 28.64 33.79 21.95
N TYR A 163 28.73 34.84 21.11
CA TYR A 163 29.14 36.17 21.52
C TYR A 163 28.02 36.91 22.25
N PRO A 164 28.36 37.85 23.15
CA PRO A 164 27.37 38.72 23.76
C PRO A 164 26.53 39.43 22.69
N ARG A 165 25.24 39.65 22.96
CA ARG A 165 24.39 40.43 22.06
C ARG A 165 24.91 41.86 21.94
N PRO A 166 25.25 42.38 20.76
CA PRO A 166 25.65 43.76 20.60
C PRO A 166 24.45 44.67 20.82
N ALA A 167 24.44 45.36 21.97
CA ALA A 167 23.35 46.25 22.35
C ALA A 167 23.90 47.31 23.32
N GLY A 168 23.33 48.49 23.25
CA GLY A 168 23.70 49.65 24.07
C GLY A 168 23.41 50.95 23.35
N ASN A 169 23.57 52.05 24.02
CA ASN A 169 23.33 53.40 23.50
C ASN A 169 24.47 54.39 23.81
N LEU A 170 25.58 53.90 24.37
CA LEU A 170 26.71 54.75 24.68
C LEU A 170 27.59 54.98 23.44
N PRO A 171 28.03 56.18 23.19
CA PRO A 171 28.92 56.50 22.05
C PRO A 171 30.27 55.84 22.21
N LEU A 172 30.96 55.63 21.08
CA LEU A 172 32.30 55.07 21.06
C LEU A 172 33.26 55.86 21.91
N PRO A 173 34.08 55.29 22.85
CA PRO A 173 34.97 55.97 23.70
C PRO A 173 36.03 56.79 22.92
N LYS A 174 36.50 57.87 23.49
CA LYS A 174 37.60 58.66 22.90
C LYS A 174 38.90 57.87 23.05
N ASN A 175 39.93 58.25 22.30
CA ASN A 175 41.25 57.61 22.29
C ASN A 175 41.87 57.40 23.69
N CYS A 176 42.58 56.27 23.89
CA CYS A 176 43.41 56.09 25.09
C CYS A 176 44.46 57.12 25.20
N GLU A 177 44.39 57.95 26.26
CA GLU A 177 45.56 58.72 26.72
C GLU A 177 46.54 57.68 27.31
N ARG A 178 47.60 57.38 26.61
CA ARG A 178 48.75 56.66 27.18
C ARG A 178 49.44 57.66 28.11
N ALA A 179 49.46 57.39 29.43
CA ALA A 179 50.41 58.02 30.34
C ALA A 179 51.82 57.83 29.77
N SER A 180 52.46 58.97 29.49
CA SER A 180 53.69 59.19 28.79
C SER A 180 54.86 58.31 29.22
N GLY A 181 55.42 57.64 28.27
CA GLY A 181 56.83 57.22 28.19
C GLY A 181 57.38 57.68 26.82
N LYS A 182 58.30 58.64 26.90
CA LYS A 182 59.02 59.23 25.75
C LYS A 182 59.53 58.16 24.77
N SER A 183 59.11 58.23 23.55
CA SER A 183 59.87 57.70 22.47
C SER A 183 59.74 58.60 21.24
N THR A 184 60.79 59.31 21.01
CA THR A 184 61.06 60.18 19.88
C THR A 184 61.47 59.23 18.70
N GLN A 185 60.68 59.10 17.72
CA GLN A 185 61.09 58.81 16.37
C GLN A 185 60.02 59.33 15.40
N PRO A 186 60.34 60.18 14.45
CA PRO A 186 59.36 60.56 13.40
C PRO A 186 59.34 59.58 12.27
N ASP A 187 58.27 58.75 12.17
CA ASP A 187 58.04 57.95 11.00
C ASP A 187 57.29 58.75 9.97
N LEU A 188 57.72 58.61 8.75
CA LEU A 188 57.26 59.27 7.52
C LEU A 188 55.89 58.61 7.10
N ALA A 189 54.76 59.25 7.43
CA ALA A 189 53.47 58.96 6.97
C ALA A 189 52.84 60.07 6.12
N GLU A 190 52.21 59.76 5.10
CA GLU A 190 51.53 60.59 4.10
C GLU A 190 50.51 61.58 4.69
N ARG A 191 50.39 62.67 4.17
CA ARG A 191 50.01 64.05 4.56
C ARG A 191 48.70 64.45 4.00
N ASP A 192 47.75 64.88 4.82
CA ASP A 192 46.56 65.53 4.27
C ASP A 192 46.10 66.83 4.89
N ASP A 193 46.40 67.16 6.11
CA ASP A 193 45.96 68.49 6.65
C ASP A 193 47.13 69.39 6.98
N PHE A 194 47.09 70.72 6.50
CA PHE A 194 48.07 71.76 6.67
C PHE A 194 48.02 72.25 8.11
N ALA A 195 49.07 71.97 8.88
CA ALA A 195 49.22 72.47 10.31
C ALA A 195 49.89 73.83 10.48
N GLY A 196 50.62 74.28 9.48
CA GLY A 196 51.34 75.51 9.57
C GLY A 196 52.62 75.58 8.71
N LEU A 197 53.33 76.73 8.82
CA LEU A 197 54.61 76.85 8.13
C LEU A 197 55.70 76.99 9.22
N ARG A 198 56.88 76.40 9.04
CA ARG A 198 58.05 76.57 9.85
C ARG A 198 59.29 76.87 8.97
N ASP A 199 60.34 77.48 9.56
CA ASP A 199 61.54 77.71 8.84
C ASP A 199 62.25 76.47 8.37
N TYR A 200 62.79 76.51 7.15
CA TYR A 200 63.54 75.41 6.53
C TYR A 200 64.89 75.21 7.24
N VAL A 201 65.27 74.04 7.62
CA VAL A 201 66.59 73.66 8.12
C VAL A 201 67.38 72.92 7.01
N PRO A 202 68.68 73.35 6.71
CA PRO A 202 69.48 72.68 5.74
C PRO A 202 69.59 71.16 5.97
N GLY A 203 69.27 70.37 4.98
CA GLY A 203 69.23 68.85 5.02
C GLY A 203 67.86 68.23 4.99
N GLU A 204 66.77 69.00 5.04
CA GLU A 204 65.43 68.55 4.93
C GLU A 204 64.94 68.48 3.45
N SER A 205 63.92 67.63 3.20
CA SER A 205 63.41 67.43 1.84
C SER A 205 62.79 68.70 1.24
N GLN A 206 63.33 69.13 0.11
CA GLN A 206 62.91 70.34 -0.63
C GLN A 206 61.48 70.23 -1.23
N ARG A 207 60.87 69.00 -1.26
CA ARG A 207 59.54 68.79 -1.73
C ARG A 207 58.39 69.47 -0.99
N HIS A 208 58.71 69.93 0.25
CA HIS A 208 57.64 70.45 1.12
C HIS A 208 57.81 71.94 1.36
N ILE A 209 58.73 72.62 0.66
CA ILE A 209 58.91 74.06 0.69
C ILE A 209 57.71 74.74 0.10
N ASP A 210 57.17 75.75 0.76
CA ASP A 210 56.16 76.64 0.17
C ASP A 210 56.74 77.63 -0.80
N TRP A 211 56.89 77.21 -1.98
CA TRP A 211 57.48 78.05 -3.09
C TRP A 211 56.66 79.30 -3.37
N LYS A 212 55.37 79.33 -2.98
CA LYS A 212 54.54 80.58 -3.06
C LYS A 212 54.93 81.63 -2.04
N ALA A 213 55.37 81.22 -0.87
CA ALA A 213 55.92 82.13 0.18
C ALA A 213 57.28 82.67 -0.24
N VAL A 214 58.11 81.81 -0.82
CA VAL A 214 59.46 82.25 -1.33
C VAL A 214 59.35 83.21 -2.51
N ALA A 215 58.38 83.00 -3.39
CA ALA A 215 58.08 83.92 -4.53
C ALA A 215 57.57 85.31 -4.05
N ARG A 216 57.19 85.50 -2.80
CA ARG A 216 56.76 86.71 -2.18
C ARG A 216 57.89 87.38 -1.32
N GLY A 217 59.12 86.89 -1.44
CA GLY A 217 60.28 87.39 -0.72
C GLY A 217 60.33 86.96 0.77
N GLN A 218 59.62 85.91 1.19
CA GLN A 218 59.71 85.41 2.51
C GLN A 218 60.81 84.33 2.64
N PRO A 219 61.38 84.08 3.85
CA PRO A 219 62.37 83.02 4.04
C PRO A 219 61.85 81.64 3.66
N LEU A 220 62.78 80.73 3.42
CA LEU A 220 62.48 79.35 3.05
C LEU A 220 61.65 78.65 4.17
N MET A 221 60.37 78.40 3.92
CA MET A 221 59.48 77.79 4.90
C MET A 221 58.98 76.41 4.37
N ILE A 222 58.86 75.45 5.26
CA ILE A 222 58.34 74.14 5.04
C ILE A 222 56.88 74.01 5.55
N LYS A 223 56.03 73.45 4.74
CA LYS A 223 54.64 73.08 5.11
C LYS A 223 54.69 71.99 6.16
N GLN A 224 54.16 72.20 7.29
CA GLN A 224 53.91 71.16 8.30
C GLN A 224 52.47 70.65 8.10
N PHE A 225 52.36 69.33 8.08
CA PHE A 225 51.08 68.65 7.97
C PHE A 225 50.83 68.01 9.35
N ALA A 226 49.62 68.07 9.88
CA ALA A 226 49.23 67.36 11.05
C ALA A 226 48.86 65.95 10.62
N ALA A 227 49.53 64.94 11.08
CA ALA A 227 49.00 63.61 11.08
C ALA A 227 47.97 63.55 12.24
N GLU A 228 46.69 63.46 11.92
CA GLU A 228 45.74 62.89 12.88
C GLU A 228 46.18 61.43 13.08
N THR A 229 46.94 61.19 14.11
CA THR A 229 47.16 59.85 14.67
C THR A 229 45.80 59.45 15.23
N ASP A 230 45.03 58.63 14.45
CA ASP A 230 43.86 57.93 14.93
C ASP A 230 44.30 57.07 16.12
N GLY A 231 44.22 57.62 17.31
CA GLY A 231 44.67 56.95 18.55
C GLY A 231 43.90 55.67 18.75
N ALA A 232 44.60 54.62 19.12
CA ALA A 232 43.97 53.32 19.40
C ALA A 232 42.88 53.47 20.46
N LEU A 233 41.71 52.87 20.24
CA LEU A 233 40.59 52.79 21.18
C LEU A 233 40.93 51.86 22.34
N CYS A 234 40.65 52.28 23.62
CA CYS A 234 40.72 51.36 24.75
C CYS A 234 39.29 51.03 25.24
N LEU A 235 38.88 49.81 25.03
CA LEU A 235 37.56 49.29 25.46
C LEU A 235 37.74 48.62 26.83
N ASP A 236 37.44 49.36 27.91
CA ASP A 236 37.66 48.87 29.26
C ASP A 236 36.29 48.50 29.91
N PHE A 237 36.17 47.30 30.42
CA PHE A 237 34.97 46.82 31.12
C PHE A 237 34.62 47.61 32.34
N ALA A 238 35.65 48.14 33.09
CA ALA A 238 35.42 48.88 34.29
C ALA A 238 34.91 50.34 33.99
N SER A 239 35.23 50.86 32.83
CA SER A 239 34.85 52.19 32.40
C SER A 239 33.45 52.33 31.85
N VAL A 240 32.75 51.23 31.62
CA VAL A 240 31.38 51.27 31.11
C VAL A 240 30.40 51.64 32.23
N PRO A 241 29.71 52.84 32.16
CA PRO A 241 28.85 53.34 33.22
C PRO A 241 27.49 52.67 33.29
N VAL A 242 27.46 51.33 33.38
CA VAL A 242 26.26 50.46 33.47
C VAL A 242 26.45 49.49 34.64
N ALA A 243 25.46 49.34 35.50
CA ALA A 243 25.56 48.46 36.69
C ALA A 243 25.60 46.97 36.36
N ASP A 244 24.82 46.53 35.39
CA ASP A 244 24.71 45.13 34.99
C ASP A 244 25.88 44.67 34.11
N ALA A 245 26.56 43.62 34.56
CA ALA A 245 27.70 43.04 33.84
C ALA A 245 27.36 42.56 32.42
N GLU A 246 26.16 41.99 32.19
CA GLU A 246 25.73 41.52 30.87
C GLU A 246 25.47 42.67 29.90
N GLN A 247 24.92 43.76 30.41
CA GLN A 247 24.74 44.99 29.63
C GLN A 247 26.09 45.64 29.30
N ARG A 248 27.08 45.64 30.22
CA ARG A 248 28.45 46.08 29.95
C ARG A 248 29.10 45.29 28.81
N LEU A 249 28.99 43.96 28.85
CA LEU A 249 29.52 43.09 27.82
C LEU A 249 28.82 43.31 26.47
N SER A 250 27.52 43.57 26.50
CA SER A 250 26.74 43.89 25.31
C SER A 250 27.16 45.21 24.67
N GLN A 251 27.43 46.25 25.48
CA GLN A 251 27.93 47.53 25.02
C GLN A 251 29.36 47.40 24.46
N LEU A 252 30.25 46.64 25.13
CA LEU A 252 31.59 46.38 24.61
C LEU A 252 31.55 45.61 23.29
N ALA A 253 30.65 44.64 23.13
CA ALA A 253 30.47 43.93 21.86
C ALA A 253 30.00 44.87 20.73
N LEU A 254 29.14 45.84 21.04
CA LEU A 254 28.71 46.86 20.09
C LEU A 254 29.90 47.74 19.68
N TRP A 255 30.66 48.23 20.63
CA TRP A 255 31.85 49.08 20.39
C TRP A 255 32.91 48.33 19.56
N ILE A 256 33.16 47.06 19.79
CA ILE A 256 34.04 46.25 18.98
C ILE A 256 33.58 46.22 17.53
N ILE A 257 32.28 46.04 17.28
CA ILE A 257 31.72 46.04 15.92
C ILE A 257 31.85 47.42 15.26
N GLU A 258 31.58 48.50 16.00
CA GLU A 258 31.69 49.86 15.49
C GLU A 258 33.14 50.23 15.20
N ALA A 259 34.09 49.88 16.08
CA ALA A 259 35.50 50.12 15.89
C ALA A 259 36.05 49.39 14.68
N GLU A 260 35.66 48.10 14.48
CA GLU A 260 36.06 47.34 13.30
C GLU A 260 35.48 47.89 12.01
N ARG A 261 34.19 48.36 12.04
CA ARG A 261 33.56 49.04 10.89
C ARG A 261 34.26 50.38 10.56
N ALA A 262 34.68 51.11 11.59
CA ALA A 262 35.44 52.38 11.43
C ALA A 262 36.91 52.18 11.08
N GLN A 263 37.36 50.90 10.97
CA GLN A 263 38.76 50.52 10.70
C GLN A 263 39.76 51.12 11.71
N ARG A 264 39.31 51.45 12.95
CA ARG A 264 40.16 52.02 13.99
C ARG A 264 40.80 50.87 14.81
N PRO A 265 42.08 50.97 15.17
CA PRO A 265 42.69 49.99 16.07
C PRO A 265 42.08 50.10 17.47
N TYR A 266 41.74 48.98 18.10
CA TYR A 266 41.15 48.91 19.43
C TYR A 266 41.76 47.80 20.26
N GLY A 267 41.93 48.07 21.57
CA GLY A 267 42.31 47.10 22.58
C GLY A 267 41.14 46.82 23.53
N LEU A 268 41.15 45.67 24.19
CA LEU A 268 40.10 45.26 25.12
C LEU A 268 40.72 44.92 26.48
N ARG A 269 40.22 45.60 27.54
CA ARG A 269 40.60 45.32 28.91
C ARG A 269 39.42 44.76 29.71
N LEU A 270 39.64 43.55 30.21
CA LEU A 270 38.72 42.85 31.10
C LEU A 270 39.43 42.53 32.43
N SER A 271 38.66 42.22 33.47
CA SER A 271 39.24 41.73 34.72
C SER A 271 40.00 40.44 34.49
N GLY A 272 41.36 40.50 34.46
CA GLY A 272 42.24 39.35 34.24
C GLY A 272 42.66 39.08 32.77
N THR A 273 42.25 39.91 31.82
CA THR A 273 42.63 39.75 30.39
C THR A 273 42.83 41.14 29.75
N ASP A 274 44.04 41.40 29.26
CA ASP A 274 44.35 42.60 28.49
C ASP A 274 44.79 42.22 27.07
N ILE A 275 44.02 42.70 26.07
CA ILE A 275 44.28 42.45 24.64
C ILE A 275 44.77 43.78 24.03
N SER A 276 46.05 43.76 23.62
CA SER A 276 46.70 44.92 23.01
C SER A 276 45.94 45.43 21.78
N PRO A 277 46.00 46.74 21.48
CA PRO A 277 45.34 47.29 20.31
C PRO A 277 45.74 46.62 19.01
N GLY A 278 44.74 46.32 18.21
CA GLY A 278 44.86 45.64 16.91
C GLY A 278 43.62 45.86 16.08
N ARG A 279 43.62 45.32 14.86
CA ARG A 279 42.48 45.34 13.91
C ARG A 279 42.45 44.06 13.05
N GLY A 280 41.36 43.86 12.39
CA GLY A 280 41.16 42.75 11.45
C GLY A 280 40.52 41.52 12.05
N TYR A 281 40.12 40.57 11.21
CA TYR A 281 39.26 39.44 11.55
C TYR A 281 39.72 38.60 12.74
N ALA A 282 41.03 38.32 12.83
CA ALA A 282 41.58 37.52 13.93
C ALA A 282 41.53 38.27 15.27
N HIS A 283 41.77 39.59 15.27
CA HIS A 283 41.70 40.44 16.43
C HIS A 283 40.26 40.61 16.92
N PHE A 284 39.34 40.88 15.98
CA PHE A 284 37.90 40.98 16.24
C PHE A 284 37.37 39.74 16.96
N HIS A 285 37.66 38.56 16.42
CA HIS A 285 37.22 37.30 17.03
C HIS A 285 37.92 37.02 18.36
N ARG A 286 39.16 37.42 18.56
CA ARG A 286 39.86 37.28 19.84
C ARG A 286 39.19 38.13 20.95
N CYS A 287 38.83 39.36 20.64
CA CYS A 287 38.14 40.26 21.59
C CYS A 287 36.74 39.76 21.94
N LEU A 288 35.92 39.35 20.92
CA LEU A 288 34.57 38.82 21.15
C LEU A 288 34.60 37.48 21.91
N ARG A 289 35.61 36.65 21.68
CA ARG A 289 35.79 35.40 22.43
C ARG A 289 36.09 35.68 23.90
N ALA A 290 36.95 36.67 24.19
CA ALA A 290 37.23 37.09 25.56
C ALA A 290 35.98 37.56 26.28
N LEU A 291 35.11 38.38 25.61
CA LEU A 291 33.83 38.79 26.14
C LEU A 291 32.88 37.62 26.40
N SER A 292 32.88 36.60 25.50
CA SER A 292 32.03 35.41 25.63
C SER A 292 32.39 34.57 26.85
N LEU A 293 33.72 34.42 27.11
CA LEU A 293 34.23 33.56 28.17
C LEU A 293 34.39 34.32 29.51
N PHE A 294 34.03 35.61 29.55
CA PHE A 294 34.07 36.38 30.80
C PHE A 294 33.13 35.72 31.83
N PRO A 295 33.58 35.52 33.11
CA PRO A 295 32.78 34.83 34.12
C PRO A 295 31.40 35.49 34.30
N ALA A 296 30.36 34.68 34.31
CA ALA A 296 29.03 35.13 34.65
C ALA A 296 29.00 35.48 36.14
N ALA A 297 28.44 36.65 36.50
CA ALA A 297 28.19 36.97 37.90
C ALA A 297 27.32 35.86 38.49
N LYS A 298 27.81 35.22 39.58
CA LYS A 298 27.07 34.16 40.27
C LYS A 298 25.76 34.78 40.78
N PRO A 299 24.56 34.22 40.42
CA PRO A 299 23.33 34.75 41.00
C PRO A 299 23.43 34.64 42.54
N PRO A 300 22.92 35.64 43.29
CA PRO A 300 22.89 35.54 44.74
C PRO A 300 22.08 34.28 45.15
N PRO A 301 22.51 33.62 46.26
CA PRO A 301 21.77 32.42 46.71
C PRO A 301 20.33 32.83 46.99
N PRO A 302 19.34 31.97 46.68
CA PRO A 302 17.95 32.28 46.99
C PRO A 302 17.80 32.45 48.50
N THR A 303 17.44 33.63 48.91
CA THR A 303 17.02 33.91 50.29
C THR A 303 15.74 33.14 50.53
N GLU A 304 15.72 32.24 51.52
CA GLU A 304 14.52 31.61 52.02
C GLU A 304 13.51 32.67 52.44
N ALA A 305 12.51 32.89 51.61
CA ALA A 305 11.34 33.69 51.95
C ALA A 305 10.10 32.82 51.84
N THR A 306 9.63 32.43 52.99
CA THR A 306 8.25 32.12 53.39
C THR A 306 7.26 31.73 52.28
N ALA A 307 6.79 30.49 52.42
CA ALA A 307 5.58 30.02 51.75
C ALA A 307 4.37 30.91 52.06
N GLY A 308 3.71 31.36 51.03
CA GLY A 308 2.39 31.97 51.20
C GLY A 308 2.04 32.94 50.07
N ALA A 309 1.00 32.59 49.34
CA ALA A 309 0.14 33.43 48.52
C ALA A 309 0.55 33.67 47.03
N ASP A 310 -0.30 33.13 46.19
CA ASP A 310 -0.75 33.64 44.88
C ASP A 310 0.22 34.50 44.07
N ALA A 311 1.02 33.86 43.25
CA ALA A 311 1.71 34.55 42.15
C ALA A 311 0.93 34.35 40.84
N ARG A 312 0.03 35.31 40.57
CA ARG A 312 -0.48 35.55 39.20
C ARG A 312 0.70 35.87 38.29
N GLU A 313 0.93 35.07 37.24
CA GLU A 313 1.85 35.42 36.18
C GLU A 313 1.59 36.81 35.60
N PRO A 314 2.61 37.65 35.43
CA PRO A 314 2.45 38.94 34.76
C PRO A 314 2.20 38.67 33.25
N VAL A 315 1.05 39.08 32.80
CA VAL A 315 0.68 39.14 31.37
C VAL A 315 1.60 40.20 30.71
N PHE A 316 2.74 39.74 30.22
CA PHE A 316 3.52 40.57 29.29
C PHE A 316 2.93 40.48 27.90
N LEU A 317 2.40 41.62 27.46
CA LEU A 317 1.92 42.00 26.13
C LEU A 317 2.54 41.14 25.02
N ARG A 318 1.73 40.22 24.49
CA ARG A 318 1.92 39.61 23.20
C ARG A 318 1.78 40.65 22.10
N THR A 319 2.83 41.39 21.84
CA THR A 319 2.92 42.14 20.58
C THR A 319 2.94 41.12 19.42
N LYS A 320 1.92 41.19 18.63
CA LYS A 320 1.76 40.43 17.37
C LYS A 320 2.89 40.78 16.39
N GLN A 321 4.05 40.17 16.50
CA GLN A 321 4.95 40.03 15.38
C GLN A 321 4.55 38.78 14.57
N LYS A 322 3.43 38.89 13.89
CA LYS A 322 3.12 38.07 12.72
C LYS A 322 3.97 38.59 11.57
N SER A 323 5.18 38.13 11.39
CA SER A 323 5.89 38.48 10.16
C SER A 323 6.88 37.38 9.74
N ALA A 324 6.93 37.13 8.48
CA ALA A 324 7.91 36.35 7.70
C ALA A 324 8.11 34.86 8.06
N ALA A 325 8.19 34.47 9.35
CA ALA A 325 8.35 33.06 9.71
C ALA A 325 7.11 32.21 9.39
N THR A 326 5.91 32.80 9.42
CA THR A 326 4.65 32.12 9.08
C THR A 326 4.52 31.87 7.57
N ARG A 327 5.09 32.73 6.72
CA ARG A 327 5.08 32.54 5.25
C ARG A 327 6.04 31.44 4.78
N ARG A 328 7.15 31.18 5.50
CA ARG A 328 8.05 30.05 5.19
C ARG A 328 7.47 28.69 5.62
N ARG A 329 6.68 28.66 6.70
CA ARG A 329 6.04 27.44 7.22
C ARG A 329 4.91 26.93 6.33
N THR A 330 4.31 27.77 5.50
CA THR A 330 3.26 27.38 4.54
C THR A 330 3.80 26.84 3.21
N ARG A 331 5.11 26.97 2.95
CA ARG A 331 5.72 26.43 1.71
C ARG A 331 6.15 24.96 1.83
N ASP A 332 6.34 24.41 3.04
CA ASP A 332 6.81 23.04 3.29
C ASP A 332 5.67 22.01 3.51
N THR A 333 4.40 22.42 3.40
CA THR A 333 3.26 21.55 3.71
C THR A 333 2.53 21.00 2.47
N SER A 334 2.89 21.39 1.26
CA SER A 334 2.25 20.88 0.06
C SER A 334 2.69 19.44 -0.25
N ILE A 335 1.74 18.57 -0.52
CA ILE A 335 2.00 17.19 -0.95
C ILE A 335 2.72 17.22 -2.29
N PRO A 336 3.87 16.52 -2.45
CA PRO A 336 4.51 16.41 -3.76
C PRO A 336 3.58 15.73 -4.77
N ARG A 337 3.66 16.13 -6.04
CA ARG A 337 2.77 15.58 -7.10
C ARG A 337 2.91 14.07 -7.30
N ARG A 338 4.13 13.53 -7.21
CA ARG A 338 4.39 12.10 -7.46
C ARG A 338 3.63 11.17 -6.50
N PRO A 339 3.68 11.33 -5.16
CA PRO A 339 2.88 10.53 -4.23
C PRO A 339 1.37 10.61 -4.51
N MET A 340 0.90 11.80 -4.91
CA MET A 340 -0.52 12.00 -5.22
C MET A 340 -0.95 11.23 -6.47
N LEU A 341 -0.10 11.14 -7.50
CA LEU A 341 -0.37 10.34 -8.69
C LEU A 341 -0.51 8.84 -8.36
N TRP A 342 0.37 8.29 -7.53
CA TRP A 342 0.28 6.90 -7.07
C TRP A 342 -1.00 6.65 -6.28
N LEU A 343 -1.36 7.57 -5.38
CA LEU A 343 -2.60 7.48 -4.60
C LEU A 343 -3.84 7.58 -5.47
N THR A 344 -3.83 8.46 -6.46
CA THR A 344 -4.90 8.58 -7.46
C THR A 344 -5.09 7.27 -8.22
N GLY A 345 -3.99 6.69 -8.70
CA GLY A 345 -4.04 5.35 -9.31
C GLY A 345 -4.65 4.31 -8.38
N ALA A 346 -4.23 4.29 -7.11
CA ALA A 346 -4.80 3.37 -6.12
C ALA A 346 -6.32 3.55 -5.97
N LEU A 347 -6.78 4.79 -5.83
CA LEU A 347 -8.20 5.12 -5.68
C LEU A 347 -9.03 4.74 -6.92
N LEU A 348 -8.50 4.94 -8.13
CA LEU A 348 -9.18 4.54 -9.37
C LEU A 348 -9.38 3.02 -9.42
N PHE A 349 -8.40 2.23 -8.98
CA PHE A 349 -8.51 0.78 -8.95
C PHE A 349 -9.45 0.23 -7.88
N THR A 350 -9.95 1.07 -6.95
CA THR A 350 -11.00 0.64 -6.00
C THR A 350 -12.42 0.68 -6.60
N LEU A 351 -12.65 1.40 -7.71
CA LEU A 351 -13.99 1.58 -8.29
C LEU A 351 -14.53 0.34 -9.03
N PRO A 352 -13.76 -0.38 -9.88
CA PRO A 352 -14.30 -1.49 -10.67
C PRO A 352 -15.03 -2.55 -9.85
N PRO A 353 -14.54 -3.00 -8.68
CA PRO A 353 -15.27 -3.97 -7.84
C PRO A 353 -16.61 -3.47 -7.30
N MET A 354 -16.82 -2.16 -7.30
CA MET A 354 -18.03 -1.51 -6.78
C MET A 354 -19.03 -1.17 -7.89
N TYR A 355 -18.61 -1.30 -9.17
CA TYR A 355 -19.46 -1.02 -10.33
C TYR A 355 -20.65 -1.98 -10.35
N GLY A 356 -21.86 -1.45 -10.58
CA GLY A 356 -23.09 -2.22 -10.56
C GLY A 356 -23.75 -2.37 -9.18
N SER A 357 -23.06 -2.02 -8.09
CA SER A 357 -23.62 -1.93 -6.72
C SER A 357 -23.90 -0.50 -6.31
N LEU A 358 -23.14 0.45 -6.86
CA LEU A 358 -23.29 1.86 -6.57
C LEU A 358 -24.19 2.55 -7.59
N ALA A 359 -25.00 3.51 -7.12
CA ALA A 359 -25.73 4.40 -8.00
C ALA A 359 -24.76 5.15 -8.91
N ILE A 360 -25.04 5.25 -10.21
CA ILE A 360 -24.14 5.78 -11.27
C ILE A 360 -23.55 7.16 -10.93
N TRP A 361 -24.29 8.00 -10.23
CA TRP A 361 -23.82 9.34 -9.84
C TRP A 361 -22.64 9.30 -8.84
N VAL A 362 -22.52 8.25 -8.00
CA VAL A 362 -21.46 8.12 -6.98
C VAL A 362 -20.07 7.97 -7.61
N PRO A 363 -19.80 6.98 -8.49
CA PRO A 363 -18.51 6.89 -9.19
C PRO A 363 -18.26 8.07 -10.12
N THR A 364 -19.32 8.67 -10.72
CA THR A 364 -19.20 9.86 -11.55
C THR A 364 -18.72 11.07 -10.74
N LEU A 365 -19.30 11.30 -9.56
CA LEU A 365 -18.86 12.34 -8.63
C LEU A 365 -17.40 12.14 -8.22
N PHE A 366 -17.01 10.89 -7.94
CA PHE A 366 -15.65 10.56 -7.57
C PHE A 366 -14.65 10.92 -8.68
N LEU A 367 -14.94 10.54 -9.92
CA LEU A 367 -14.08 10.85 -11.08
C LEU A 367 -14.04 12.37 -11.32
N LEU A 368 -15.17 13.05 -11.19
CA LEU A 368 -15.24 14.51 -11.32
C LEU A 368 -14.41 15.24 -10.28
N THR A 369 -14.51 14.84 -9.00
CA THR A 369 -13.73 15.46 -7.91
C THR A 369 -12.23 15.21 -8.09
N LEU A 370 -11.86 14.04 -8.58
CA LEU A 370 -10.50 13.70 -8.91
C LEU A 370 -9.95 14.58 -10.06
N ALA A 371 -10.70 14.71 -11.15
CA ALA A 371 -10.36 15.59 -12.26
C ALA A 371 -10.25 17.05 -11.82
N LEU A 372 -11.20 17.50 -11.01
CA LEU A 372 -11.23 18.84 -10.45
C LEU A 372 -10.01 19.11 -9.56
N LYS A 373 -9.57 18.14 -8.74
CA LYS A 373 -8.35 18.24 -7.93
C LYS A 373 -7.13 18.51 -8.80
N PHE A 374 -6.92 17.73 -9.87
CA PHE A 374 -5.80 17.92 -10.79
C PHE A 374 -5.87 19.24 -11.56
N TRP A 375 -7.06 19.74 -11.84
CA TRP A 375 -7.26 21.03 -12.49
C TRP A 375 -6.99 22.22 -11.55
N MET A 376 -7.44 22.13 -10.28
CA MET A 376 -7.31 23.19 -9.27
C MET A 376 -5.89 23.32 -8.72
N GLU A 377 -5.20 22.19 -8.47
CA GLU A 377 -3.92 22.18 -7.78
C GLU A 377 -2.82 23.01 -8.47
N PRO A 378 -2.62 22.94 -9.81
CA PRO A 378 -1.64 23.80 -10.49
C PRO A 378 -1.97 25.27 -10.46
N ARG A 379 -3.26 25.61 -10.29
CA ARG A 379 -3.76 26.99 -10.26
C ARG A 379 -3.81 27.61 -8.86
N GLY A 380 -3.44 26.83 -7.83
CA GLY A 380 -3.41 27.29 -6.45
C GLY A 380 -4.79 27.54 -5.83
N TYR A 381 -5.86 27.04 -6.46
CA TYR A 381 -7.21 27.12 -5.89
C TYR A 381 -7.40 26.10 -4.77
N HIS A 382 -7.93 26.54 -3.65
CA HIS A 382 -8.18 25.69 -2.47
C HIS A 382 -9.57 25.94 -1.91
N LEU A 383 -10.33 24.87 -1.71
CA LEU A 383 -11.65 24.94 -1.08
C LEU A 383 -11.49 25.07 0.44
N ARG A 384 -11.48 26.28 0.94
CA ARG A 384 -11.22 26.58 2.37
C ARG A 384 -12.46 26.76 3.25
N LEU A 385 -13.65 26.92 2.66
CA LEU A 385 -14.87 27.18 3.39
C LEU A 385 -15.46 25.90 4.03
N ALA A 386 -15.29 25.76 5.35
CA ALA A 386 -15.84 24.61 6.09
C ALA A 386 -17.36 24.48 5.92
N ALA A 387 -18.10 25.59 5.86
CA ALA A 387 -19.54 25.58 5.64
C ALA A 387 -19.96 24.95 4.31
N VAL A 388 -19.23 25.25 3.22
CA VAL A 388 -19.54 24.63 1.89
C VAL A 388 -19.38 23.12 1.93
N LYS A 389 -18.41 22.63 2.68
CA LYS A 389 -18.18 21.19 2.82
C LYS A 389 -19.29 20.50 3.58
N ILE A 390 -19.76 21.09 4.69
CA ILE A 390 -20.88 20.55 5.47
C ILE A 390 -22.13 20.47 4.59
N VAL A 391 -22.42 21.54 3.83
CA VAL A 391 -23.55 21.56 2.90
C VAL A 391 -23.41 20.46 1.83
N LEU A 392 -22.22 20.30 1.23
CA LEU A 392 -21.99 19.24 0.24
C LEU A 392 -22.16 17.83 0.85
N VAL A 393 -21.71 17.60 2.08
CA VAL A 393 -21.91 16.32 2.78
C VAL A 393 -23.40 16.07 3.03
N VAL A 394 -24.15 17.07 3.49
CA VAL A 394 -25.60 16.96 3.73
C VAL A 394 -26.36 16.67 2.44
N ILE A 395 -26.03 17.38 1.36
CA ILE A 395 -26.63 17.13 0.03
C ILE A 395 -26.33 15.70 -0.43
N ALA A 396 -25.06 15.25 -0.28
CA ALA A 396 -24.65 13.93 -0.67
C ALA A 396 -25.33 12.82 0.14
N LEU A 397 -25.52 13.00 1.46
CA LEU A 397 -26.28 12.07 2.30
C LEU A 397 -27.76 12.02 1.88
N GLY A 398 -28.36 13.17 1.56
CA GLY A 398 -29.72 13.24 1.00
C GLY A 398 -29.83 12.50 -0.33
N ALA A 399 -28.86 12.67 -1.23
CA ALA A 399 -28.81 11.97 -2.51
C ALA A 399 -28.67 10.44 -2.35
N VAL A 400 -27.85 9.98 -1.39
CA VAL A 400 -27.75 8.55 -1.04
C VAL A 400 -29.08 8.03 -0.51
N PHE A 401 -29.71 8.76 0.40
CA PHE A 401 -31.02 8.38 0.93
C PHE A 401 -32.08 8.26 -0.17
N LEU A 402 -32.13 9.22 -1.10
CA LEU A 402 -33.06 9.19 -2.23
C LEU A 402 -32.77 8.02 -3.19
N SER A 403 -31.52 7.65 -3.36
CA SER A 403 -31.11 6.56 -4.27
C SER A 403 -31.41 5.17 -3.73
N TYR A 404 -31.32 4.97 -2.40
CA TYR A 404 -31.42 3.65 -1.77
C TYR A 404 -32.60 3.49 -0.83
N GLY A 405 -33.36 4.57 -0.54
CA GLY A 405 -34.46 4.58 0.42
C GLY A 405 -34.04 4.42 1.89
N SER A 406 -32.77 4.22 2.16
CA SER A 406 -32.17 4.01 3.49
C SER A 406 -30.74 4.49 3.54
N LEU A 407 -30.29 4.92 4.71
CA LEU A 407 -28.86 5.19 4.99
C LEU A 407 -28.15 3.99 5.65
N SER A 408 -28.92 2.96 6.04
CA SER A 408 -28.40 1.73 6.63
C SER A 408 -28.26 0.63 5.57
N GLY A 409 -27.19 -0.15 5.65
CA GLY A 409 -26.87 -1.22 4.70
C GLY A 409 -25.48 -1.08 4.08
N VAL A 410 -25.04 -2.12 3.37
CA VAL A 410 -23.69 -2.14 2.79
C VAL A 410 -23.59 -1.18 1.60
N GLU A 411 -24.54 -1.21 0.68
CA GLU A 411 -24.53 -0.35 -0.53
C GLU A 411 -24.61 1.15 -0.20
N PRO A 412 -25.57 1.61 0.66
CA PRO A 412 -25.58 3.01 1.10
C PRO A 412 -24.31 3.39 1.87
N GLY A 413 -23.82 2.52 2.77
CA GLY A 413 -22.62 2.76 3.56
C GLY A 413 -21.37 2.92 2.70
N VAL A 414 -21.19 2.07 1.68
CA VAL A 414 -20.09 2.20 0.71
C VAL A 414 -20.25 3.47 -0.13
N SER A 415 -21.47 3.79 -0.57
CA SER A 415 -21.75 5.03 -1.31
C SER A 415 -21.36 6.26 -0.51
N ILE A 416 -21.73 6.32 0.77
CA ILE A 416 -21.34 7.40 1.69
C ILE A 416 -19.80 7.47 1.80
N LEU A 417 -19.12 6.34 1.98
CA LEU A 417 -17.66 6.30 2.10
C LEU A 417 -16.97 6.81 0.83
N VAL A 418 -17.44 6.40 -0.36
CA VAL A 418 -16.91 6.87 -1.66
C VAL A 418 -17.12 8.37 -1.80
N VAL A 419 -18.30 8.88 -1.46
CA VAL A 419 -18.62 10.31 -1.51
C VAL A 419 -17.76 11.11 -0.52
N LEU A 420 -17.62 10.66 0.73
CA LEU A 420 -16.76 11.30 1.71
C LEU A 420 -15.29 11.30 1.25
N THR A 421 -14.82 10.20 0.63
CA THR A 421 -13.48 10.13 0.03
C THR A 421 -13.34 11.13 -1.11
N SER A 422 -14.35 11.27 -1.97
CA SER A 422 -14.40 12.24 -3.07
C SER A 422 -14.25 13.67 -2.57
N LEU A 423 -15.02 14.05 -1.55
CA LEU A 423 -14.92 15.37 -0.94
C LEU A 423 -13.57 15.59 -0.24
N LYS A 424 -13.02 14.53 0.38
CA LYS A 424 -11.72 14.59 1.06
C LYS A 424 -10.56 14.75 0.09
N ILE A 425 -10.66 14.23 -1.14
CA ILE A 425 -9.66 14.44 -2.20
C ILE A 425 -9.44 15.93 -2.47
N LEU A 426 -10.52 16.72 -2.51
CA LEU A 426 -10.43 18.17 -2.75
C LEU A 426 -9.72 18.92 -1.62
N GLU A 427 -9.79 18.39 -0.40
CA GLU A 427 -9.12 18.96 0.77
C GLU A 427 -7.64 18.63 0.89
N ALA A 428 -7.19 17.52 0.29
CA ALA A 428 -5.87 16.94 0.54
C ALA A 428 -4.72 17.87 0.10
N HIS A 429 -4.13 18.58 1.07
CA HIS A 429 -2.99 19.49 0.87
C HIS A 429 -1.86 19.23 1.87
N THR A 430 -2.17 18.63 3.03
CA THR A 430 -1.20 18.40 4.10
C THR A 430 -0.77 16.94 4.18
N ALA A 431 0.41 16.69 4.77
CA ALA A 431 0.93 15.34 5.02
C ALA A 431 -0.06 14.44 5.78
N ARG A 432 -0.78 15.01 6.75
CA ARG A 432 -1.79 14.28 7.54
C ARG A 432 -2.98 13.86 6.67
N GLU A 433 -3.46 14.74 5.82
CA GLU A 433 -4.59 14.45 4.92
C GLU A 433 -4.23 13.38 3.90
N PHE A 434 -3.00 13.41 3.36
CA PHE A 434 -2.48 12.36 2.49
C PHE A 434 -2.52 10.99 3.16
N GLN A 435 -2.06 10.89 4.40
CA GLN A 435 -2.05 9.64 5.15
C GLN A 435 -3.47 9.14 5.46
N VAL A 436 -4.39 10.04 5.80
CA VAL A 436 -5.82 9.71 5.98
C VAL A 436 -6.39 9.14 4.68
N MET A 437 -6.08 9.72 3.53
CA MET A 437 -6.57 9.21 2.24
C MET A 437 -6.03 7.83 1.90
N VAL A 438 -4.76 7.53 2.21
CA VAL A 438 -4.23 6.17 2.06
C VAL A 438 -5.01 5.18 2.92
N MET A 439 -5.33 5.54 4.16
CA MET A 439 -6.14 4.68 5.03
C MET A 439 -7.57 4.52 4.55
N MET A 440 -8.18 5.58 4.03
CA MET A 440 -9.49 5.49 3.37
C MET A 440 -9.45 4.55 2.16
N THR A 441 -8.35 4.56 1.38
CA THR A 441 -8.16 3.59 0.28
C THR A 441 -8.19 2.15 0.79
N TRP A 442 -7.55 1.84 1.94
CA TRP A 442 -7.58 0.50 2.52
C TRP A 442 -8.96 0.10 3.03
N ILE A 443 -9.70 1.06 3.59
CA ILE A 443 -11.10 0.84 4.00
C ILE A 443 -11.98 0.63 2.74
N LEU A 444 -11.75 1.37 1.65
CA LEU A 444 -12.43 1.12 0.38
C LEU A 444 -12.10 -0.27 -0.19
N CYS A 445 -10.84 -0.72 -0.10
CA CYS A 445 -10.48 -2.10 -0.47
C CYS A 445 -11.22 -3.14 0.38
N LEU A 446 -11.35 -2.91 1.69
CA LEU A 446 -12.14 -3.76 2.57
C LEU A 446 -13.60 -3.85 2.12
N PHE A 447 -14.25 -2.72 1.90
CA PHE A 447 -15.65 -2.69 1.44
C PHE A 447 -15.82 -3.20 0.01
N GLY A 448 -14.81 -3.06 -0.85
CA GLY A 448 -14.78 -3.68 -2.16
C GLY A 448 -14.93 -5.21 -2.10
N PHE A 449 -14.27 -5.86 -1.12
CA PHE A 449 -14.43 -7.31 -0.88
C PHE A 449 -15.79 -7.70 -0.29
N PHE A 450 -16.53 -6.77 0.34
CA PHE A 450 -17.91 -7.04 0.74
C PHE A 450 -18.88 -7.02 -0.44
N LEU A 451 -18.60 -6.20 -1.43
CA LEU A 451 -19.45 -6.09 -2.61
C LEU A 451 -19.16 -7.18 -3.65
N SER A 452 -17.89 -7.54 -3.82
CA SER A 452 -17.47 -8.57 -4.77
C SER A 452 -16.19 -9.29 -4.31
N GLN A 453 -16.24 -10.62 -4.24
CA GLN A 453 -15.09 -11.48 -3.92
C GLN A 453 -14.55 -12.23 -5.13
N GLU A 454 -15.03 -11.92 -6.34
CA GLU A 454 -14.55 -12.49 -7.58
C GLU A 454 -13.06 -12.21 -7.80
N PHE A 455 -12.37 -13.12 -8.49
CA PHE A 455 -10.93 -13.00 -8.80
C PHE A 455 -10.59 -11.67 -9.47
N GLY A 456 -11.41 -11.21 -10.42
CA GLY A 456 -11.22 -9.93 -11.09
C GLY A 456 -11.24 -8.75 -10.12
N SER A 457 -12.22 -8.72 -9.25
CA SER A 457 -12.36 -7.70 -8.18
C SER A 457 -11.17 -7.75 -7.21
N ALA A 458 -10.76 -8.96 -6.80
CA ALA A 458 -9.61 -9.16 -5.93
C ALA A 458 -8.32 -8.63 -6.56
N LEU A 459 -8.12 -8.84 -7.86
CA LEU A 459 -6.97 -8.32 -8.59
C LEU A 459 -6.94 -6.79 -8.62
N PHE A 460 -8.08 -6.14 -8.92
CA PHE A 460 -8.19 -4.69 -8.88
C PHE A 460 -7.89 -4.12 -7.49
N LEU A 461 -8.43 -4.73 -6.43
CA LEU A 461 -8.20 -4.32 -5.04
C LEU A 461 -6.75 -4.55 -4.61
N LEU A 462 -6.12 -5.64 -5.05
CA LEU A 462 -4.69 -5.89 -4.80
C LEU A 462 -3.82 -4.84 -5.48
N VAL A 463 -4.11 -4.48 -6.73
CA VAL A 463 -3.40 -3.40 -7.43
C VAL A 463 -3.60 -2.08 -6.70
N ALA A 464 -4.83 -1.72 -6.30
CA ALA A 464 -5.13 -0.54 -5.51
C ALA A 464 -4.30 -0.50 -4.22
N PHE A 465 -4.24 -1.63 -3.52
CA PHE A 465 -3.47 -1.78 -2.30
C PHE A 465 -1.97 -1.58 -2.53
N VAL A 466 -1.38 -2.23 -3.54
CA VAL A 466 0.04 -2.10 -3.89
C VAL A 466 0.40 -0.66 -4.29
N LEU A 467 -0.44 -0.01 -5.08
CA LEU A 467 -0.26 1.39 -5.47
C LEU A 467 -0.35 2.34 -4.26
N SER A 468 -1.22 2.06 -3.29
CA SER A 468 -1.33 2.84 -2.06
C SER A 468 -0.08 2.73 -1.17
N ILE A 469 0.52 1.54 -1.10
CA ILE A 469 1.82 1.32 -0.42
C ILE A 469 2.94 2.06 -1.18
N ALA A 470 2.94 2.01 -2.52
CA ALA A 470 3.91 2.75 -3.33
C ALA A 470 3.78 4.27 -3.13
N ALA A 471 2.55 4.78 -2.97
CA ALA A 471 2.29 6.17 -2.63
C ALA A 471 2.91 6.56 -1.27
N LEU A 472 2.77 5.70 -0.22
CA LEU A 472 3.42 5.91 1.08
C LEU A 472 4.94 5.88 0.98
N VAL A 473 5.51 4.91 0.27
CA VAL A 473 6.96 4.79 0.05
C VAL A 473 7.48 6.05 -0.65
N GLN A 474 6.81 6.53 -1.71
CA GLN A 474 7.19 7.75 -2.41
C GLN A 474 7.09 8.98 -1.51
N PHE A 475 6.03 9.08 -0.71
CA PHE A 475 5.83 10.19 0.22
C PHE A 475 6.94 10.26 1.26
N HIS A 476 7.33 9.11 1.83
CA HIS A 476 8.38 9.06 2.84
C HIS A 476 9.79 9.08 2.28
N SER A 477 10.02 8.77 0.99
CA SER A 477 11.33 8.88 0.35
C SER A 477 11.70 10.31 -0.07
N GLY A 478 10.75 11.27 -0.07
CA GLY A 478 10.99 12.66 -0.42
C GLY A 478 11.38 12.87 -1.88
N SER A 479 12.21 13.90 -2.14
CA SER A 479 12.69 14.28 -3.47
C SER A 479 13.83 13.38 -3.97
N SER A 480 13.64 12.07 -3.93
CA SER A 480 14.63 11.11 -4.43
C SER A 480 14.82 11.27 -5.95
N PRO A 481 16.06 11.28 -6.47
CA PRO A 481 16.36 11.33 -7.90
C PRO A 481 16.00 10.03 -8.65
N GLY A 482 15.37 9.06 -7.98
CA GLY A 482 14.92 7.81 -8.58
C GLY A 482 13.84 8.00 -9.64
N GLY A 483 13.78 7.09 -10.60
CA GLY A 483 12.75 7.07 -11.65
C GLY A 483 11.35 6.93 -11.07
N PHE A 484 10.32 7.20 -11.90
CA PHE A 484 8.91 7.10 -11.53
C PHE A 484 8.55 5.73 -10.91
N TRP A 485 9.12 4.64 -11.41
CA TRP A 485 8.85 3.26 -10.98
C TRP A 485 9.59 2.79 -9.72
N THR A 486 10.51 3.60 -9.19
CA THR A 486 11.29 3.24 -8.00
C THR A 486 10.44 2.90 -6.76
N PRO A 487 9.34 3.62 -6.44
CA PRO A 487 8.48 3.30 -5.31
C PRO A 487 7.80 1.94 -5.46
N LEU A 488 7.35 1.60 -6.67
CA LEU A 488 6.75 0.30 -6.96
C LEU A 488 7.75 -0.84 -6.77
N ALA A 489 8.97 -0.68 -7.31
CA ALA A 489 10.04 -1.67 -7.10
C ALA A 489 10.37 -1.85 -5.60
N THR A 490 10.34 -0.76 -4.82
CA THR A 490 10.54 -0.83 -3.37
C THR A 490 9.38 -1.54 -2.68
N THR A 491 8.15 -1.29 -3.11
CA THR A 491 6.95 -1.98 -2.61
C THR A 491 7.02 -3.48 -2.91
N CYS A 492 7.45 -3.89 -4.11
CA CYS A 492 7.68 -5.30 -4.43
C CYS A 492 8.75 -5.94 -3.54
N LYS A 493 9.82 -5.20 -3.19
CA LYS A 493 10.84 -5.66 -2.22
C LYS A 493 10.31 -5.78 -0.79
N LEU A 494 9.23 -5.09 -0.43
CA LEU A 494 8.52 -5.29 0.85
C LEU A 494 7.58 -6.49 0.79
N LEU A 495 6.88 -6.67 -0.33
CA LEU A 495 5.94 -7.77 -0.54
C LEU A 495 6.61 -9.14 -0.57
N ALA A 496 7.78 -9.25 -1.19
CA ALA A 496 8.49 -10.53 -1.32
C ALA A 496 8.77 -11.21 0.04
N PRO A 497 9.37 -10.57 1.05
CA PRO A 497 9.53 -11.17 2.37
C PRO A 497 8.22 -11.21 3.19
N ALA A 498 7.20 -10.42 2.83
CA ALA A 498 5.87 -10.49 3.46
C ALA A 498 5.08 -11.71 3.00
N ALA A 499 5.26 -12.19 1.77
CA ALA A 499 4.50 -13.32 1.22
C ALA A 499 4.55 -14.61 2.07
N PRO A 500 5.69 -15.11 2.55
CA PRO A 500 5.72 -16.27 3.42
C PRO A 500 5.03 -16.01 4.78
N ILE A 501 5.06 -14.78 5.30
CA ILE A 501 4.33 -14.41 6.51
C ILE A 501 2.83 -14.44 6.26
N VAL A 502 2.38 -13.92 5.12
CA VAL A 502 0.96 -13.96 4.72
C VAL A 502 0.48 -15.40 4.60
N ALA A 503 1.22 -16.24 3.88
CA ALA A 503 0.88 -17.66 3.72
C ALA A 503 0.79 -18.38 5.09
N LEU A 504 1.76 -18.14 5.96
CA LEU A 504 1.79 -18.71 7.31
C LEU A 504 0.58 -18.26 8.14
N LEU A 505 0.30 -16.95 8.16
CA LEU A 505 -0.85 -16.39 8.88
C LEU A 505 -2.17 -16.90 8.29
N PHE A 506 -2.27 -16.99 6.96
CA PHE A 506 -3.49 -17.43 6.29
C PHE A 506 -3.84 -18.89 6.62
N VAL A 507 -2.83 -19.75 6.74
CA VAL A 507 -3.00 -21.18 7.04
C VAL A 507 -3.16 -21.45 8.54
N LEU A 508 -2.34 -20.83 9.40
CA LEU A 508 -2.25 -21.20 10.80
C LEU A 508 -3.03 -20.28 11.77
N PHE A 509 -3.32 -19.03 11.37
CA PHE A 509 -4.03 -18.12 12.27
C PHE A 509 -5.49 -18.58 12.45
N PRO A 510 -5.96 -18.85 13.69
CA PRO A 510 -7.29 -19.41 13.93
C PRO A 510 -8.38 -18.43 13.49
N ARG A 511 -9.35 -18.95 12.75
CA ARG A 511 -10.50 -18.17 12.28
C ARG A 511 -11.58 -18.19 13.35
N ILE A 512 -11.69 -17.09 14.08
CA ILE A 512 -12.68 -16.92 15.14
C ILE A 512 -13.93 -16.31 14.50
N THR A 513 -15.04 -17.06 14.49
CA THR A 513 -16.34 -16.54 14.04
C THR A 513 -17.03 -15.81 15.20
N THR A 514 -17.23 -14.52 15.06
CA THR A 514 -18.06 -13.74 15.97
C THR A 514 -19.51 -13.88 15.52
N GLY A 515 -20.43 -14.20 16.45
CA GLY A 515 -21.83 -14.51 16.14
C GLY A 515 -22.67 -13.36 15.57
N PHE A 516 -22.09 -12.20 15.32
CA PHE A 516 -22.75 -11.03 14.74
C PHE A 516 -22.60 -11.09 13.19
N ARG A 517 -23.70 -11.38 12.49
CA ARG A 517 -23.73 -11.38 11.03
C ARG A 517 -24.50 -10.16 10.52
N PHE A 518 -23.89 -9.39 9.63
CA PHE A 518 -24.62 -8.43 8.79
C PHE A 518 -25.13 -9.21 7.56
N ASP A 519 -26.41 -9.54 7.54
CA ASP A 519 -27.08 -10.19 6.39
C ASP A 519 -27.28 -9.18 5.25
N SER A 520 -26.21 -8.90 4.53
CA SER A 520 -26.22 -7.97 3.38
C SER A 520 -26.38 -8.64 2.02
N HIS A 521 -26.36 -9.99 1.96
CA HIS A 521 -26.40 -10.74 0.68
C HIS A 521 -27.79 -11.13 0.20
N ASP A 522 -28.82 -11.01 1.04
CA ASP A 522 -30.14 -11.56 0.73
C ASP A 522 -30.87 -10.85 -0.42
N LEU A 523 -30.58 -9.58 -0.67
CA LEU A 523 -31.30 -8.79 -1.69
C LEU A 523 -30.80 -9.00 -3.14
N ARG A 524 -29.53 -9.37 -3.33
CA ARG A 524 -28.97 -9.65 -4.67
C ARG A 524 -29.17 -11.08 -5.11
N LEU A 525 -29.02 -12.02 -4.18
CA LEU A 525 -29.22 -13.43 -4.44
C LEU A 525 -30.66 -13.77 -4.80
N ALA A 526 -31.65 -12.94 -4.39
CA ALA A 526 -33.07 -13.13 -4.69
C ALA A 526 -33.47 -12.90 -6.15
N ARG A 527 -32.59 -12.36 -7.01
CA ARG A 527 -32.99 -11.97 -8.39
C ARG A 527 -32.69 -12.99 -9.49
N ILE A 528 -31.83 -14.00 -9.28
CA ILE A 528 -31.44 -14.96 -10.32
C ILE A 528 -31.31 -16.35 -9.68
N HIS A 529 -32.46 -17.03 -9.43
CA HIS A 529 -32.43 -18.36 -8.78
C HIS A 529 -33.22 -19.39 -9.54
N PHE A 530 -32.69 -20.61 -9.53
CA PHE A 530 -33.45 -21.81 -9.81
C PHE A 530 -34.60 -21.88 -8.79
N SER A 531 -35.80 -21.66 -9.26
CA SER A 531 -37.01 -21.72 -8.46
C SER A 531 -37.47 -23.16 -8.22
N GLU A 532 -38.16 -23.42 -7.11
CA GLU A 532 -38.90 -24.63 -6.84
C GLU A 532 -40.16 -24.75 -7.73
N GLU A 533 -40.39 -23.77 -8.57
CA GLU A 533 -41.49 -23.65 -9.50
C GLU A 533 -40.95 -23.22 -10.86
N ILE A 534 -41.40 -23.92 -11.90
CA ILE A 534 -41.30 -23.51 -13.30
C ILE A 534 -42.60 -22.82 -13.68
N SER A 535 -42.50 -21.54 -14.01
CA SER A 535 -43.56 -20.78 -14.67
C SER A 535 -43.09 -20.26 -16.03
N PRO A 536 -43.98 -20.05 -17.01
CA PRO A 536 -43.53 -19.54 -18.31
C PRO A 536 -42.71 -18.26 -18.23
N GLY A 537 -41.46 -18.29 -18.74
CA GLY A 537 -40.53 -17.17 -18.71
C GLY A 537 -39.46 -17.25 -17.59
N SER A 538 -39.61 -18.13 -16.60
CA SER A 538 -38.69 -18.22 -15.47
C SER A 538 -37.29 -18.70 -15.88
N VAL A 539 -37.17 -19.71 -16.71
CA VAL A 539 -35.85 -20.21 -17.18
C VAL A 539 -35.24 -19.30 -18.23
N ALA A 540 -36.05 -18.62 -19.03
CA ALA A 540 -35.58 -17.66 -20.02
C ALA A 540 -34.86 -16.46 -19.37
N ALA A 541 -35.34 -16.00 -18.22
CA ALA A 541 -34.68 -14.94 -17.45
C ALA A 541 -33.28 -15.38 -16.96
N ILE A 542 -33.15 -16.61 -16.47
CA ILE A 542 -31.87 -17.19 -16.00
C ILE A 542 -30.92 -17.42 -17.20
N ALA A 543 -31.45 -17.91 -18.32
CA ALA A 543 -30.67 -18.20 -19.53
C ALA A 543 -30.04 -16.97 -20.19
N SER A 544 -30.44 -15.77 -19.81
CA SER A 544 -29.82 -14.53 -20.29
C SER A 544 -28.52 -14.18 -19.56
N SER A 545 -28.19 -14.85 -18.44
CA SER A 545 -26.99 -14.57 -17.62
C SER A 545 -25.81 -15.45 -18.05
N SER A 546 -24.66 -14.82 -18.24
CA SER A 546 -23.38 -15.52 -18.52
C SER A 546 -22.60 -15.92 -17.25
N GLU A 547 -23.17 -15.69 -16.07
CA GLU A 547 -22.53 -16.02 -14.79
C GLU A 547 -22.33 -17.54 -14.66
N VAL A 548 -21.26 -17.94 -13.96
CA VAL A 548 -20.98 -19.35 -13.68
C VAL A 548 -21.92 -19.86 -12.60
N ALA A 549 -22.68 -20.90 -12.91
CA ALA A 549 -23.53 -21.58 -11.95
C ALA A 549 -22.72 -22.55 -11.08
N PHE A 550 -21.87 -23.34 -11.69
CA PHE A 550 -20.94 -24.22 -11.01
C PHE A 550 -19.82 -24.69 -11.95
N ARG A 551 -18.77 -25.25 -11.35
CA ARG A 551 -17.69 -25.95 -12.05
C ARG A 551 -17.66 -27.40 -11.61
N ALA A 552 -17.39 -28.31 -12.54
CA ALA A 552 -17.39 -29.76 -12.28
C ALA A 552 -16.11 -30.42 -12.76
N GLU A 553 -15.42 -31.11 -11.87
CA GLU A 553 -14.23 -31.91 -12.13
C GLU A 553 -14.60 -33.41 -12.15
N PHE A 554 -13.96 -34.14 -13.02
CA PHE A 554 -14.09 -35.61 -13.09
C PHE A 554 -12.70 -36.23 -12.92
N PRO A 555 -12.39 -36.75 -11.71
CA PRO A 555 -11.05 -37.23 -11.41
C PRO A 555 -10.65 -38.46 -12.21
N GLU A 556 -11.60 -39.33 -12.54
CA GLU A 556 -11.33 -40.64 -13.15
C GLU A 556 -11.53 -40.61 -14.67
N THR A 557 -12.69 -40.22 -15.15
CA THR A 557 -13.02 -40.27 -16.56
C THR A 557 -13.88 -39.11 -16.98
N ARG A 558 -13.46 -38.39 -18.03
CA ARG A 558 -14.25 -37.32 -18.62
C ARG A 558 -15.53 -37.89 -19.25
N PRO A 559 -16.72 -37.44 -18.86
CA PRO A 559 -17.94 -37.86 -19.48
C PRO A 559 -18.02 -37.40 -20.95
N THR A 560 -18.53 -38.27 -21.80
CA THR A 560 -18.79 -37.97 -23.22
C THR A 560 -20.28 -37.99 -23.48
N GLY A 561 -20.77 -37.12 -24.38
CA GLY A 561 -22.17 -36.96 -24.70
C GLY A 561 -22.86 -35.79 -24.04
N PRO A 562 -24.18 -35.67 -24.14
CA PRO A 562 -24.93 -34.54 -23.57
C PRO A 562 -24.98 -34.63 -22.04
N LEU A 563 -24.53 -33.55 -21.38
CA LEU A 563 -24.38 -33.45 -19.93
C LEU A 563 -25.67 -32.88 -19.31
N TYR A 564 -26.48 -33.71 -18.69
CA TYR A 564 -27.71 -33.31 -18.00
C TYR A 564 -27.45 -33.21 -16.48
N TRP A 565 -27.32 -32.01 -15.99
CA TRP A 565 -27.09 -31.73 -14.58
C TRP A 565 -28.44 -31.60 -13.86
N ARG A 566 -28.78 -32.58 -13.05
CA ARG A 566 -30.03 -32.64 -12.31
C ARG A 566 -30.02 -31.67 -11.15
N GLY A 567 -31.04 -30.84 -11.06
CA GLY A 567 -31.31 -29.94 -9.97
C GLY A 567 -32.59 -30.31 -9.22
N VAL A 568 -33.74 -29.89 -9.73
CA VAL A 568 -35.05 -29.99 -9.08
C VAL A 568 -35.97 -30.89 -9.90
N VAL A 569 -36.71 -31.79 -9.23
CA VAL A 569 -37.75 -32.60 -9.86
C VAL A 569 -39.14 -32.11 -9.40
N MET A 570 -39.99 -31.81 -10.36
CA MET A 570 -41.31 -31.22 -10.15
C MET A 570 -42.39 -32.26 -10.41
N TRP A 571 -43.27 -32.42 -9.46
CA TRP A 571 -44.30 -33.41 -9.46
C TRP A 571 -45.71 -32.81 -9.61
N HIS A 572 -45.95 -31.61 -9.07
CA HIS A 572 -47.27 -30.98 -9.14
C HIS A 572 -47.41 -30.23 -10.46
N CYS A 573 -48.48 -30.61 -11.22
CA CYS A 573 -48.77 -30.04 -12.52
C CYS A 573 -49.94 -29.06 -12.39
N ASP A 574 -49.73 -27.80 -12.84
CA ASP A 574 -50.84 -26.82 -13.02
C ASP A 574 -50.76 -26.25 -14.45
N GLY A 575 -50.88 -27.15 -15.43
CA GLY A 575 -50.79 -26.83 -16.85
C GLY A 575 -49.39 -26.55 -17.34
N MET A 576 -49.07 -25.30 -17.61
CA MET A 576 -47.71 -24.88 -17.98
C MET A 576 -46.82 -24.56 -16.78
N GLU A 577 -47.40 -24.51 -15.57
CA GLU A 577 -46.67 -24.32 -14.32
C GLU A 577 -46.46 -25.67 -13.62
N TRP A 578 -45.23 -25.84 -13.10
CA TRP A 578 -44.85 -27.05 -12.40
C TRP A 578 -44.13 -26.71 -11.10
N ARG A 579 -44.42 -27.49 -10.03
CA ARG A 579 -43.85 -27.23 -8.68
C ARG A 579 -43.17 -28.47 -8.11
N ALA A 580 -42.12 -28.24 -7.36
CA ALA A 580 -41.46 -29.29 -6.59
C ALA A 580 -42.25 -29.63 -5.31
N PRO A 581 -42.23 -30.87 -4.82
CA PRO A 581 -42.72 -31.23 -3.50
C PRO A 581 -41.79 -30.64 -2.43
N ASN A 582 -42.30 -30.54 -1.20
CA ASN A 582 -41.45 -30.13 -0.07
C ASN A 582 -40.36 -31.18 0.18
N PRO A 583 -39.06 -30.85 0.09
CA PRO A 583 -37.98 -31.84 0.22
C PRO A 583 -37.86 -32.40 1.64
N LEU A 584 -38.42 -31.76 2.64
CA LEU A 584 -38.48 -32.25 4.04
C LEU A 584 -39.67 -33.17 4.31
N ARG A 585 -40.59 -33.33 3.35
CA ARG A 585 -41.74 -34.23 3.39
C ARG A 585 -41.69 -35.14 2.16
N PRO A 586 -40.82 -36.20 2.18
CA PRO A 586 -40.61 -37.01 1.03
C PRO A 586 -41.88 -37.74 0.61
N ILE A 587 -42.02 -37.95 -0.67
CA ILE A 587 -43.10 -38.76 -1.26
C ILE A 587 -42.91 -40.19 -0.80
N PRO A 588 -43.90 -40.78 -0.16
CA PRO A 588 -43.77 -42.19 0.29
C PRO A 588 -43.55 -43.15 -0.89
N SER A 589 -42.39 -43.76 -0.93
CA SER A 589 -42.08 -44.81 -1.90
C SER A 589 -41.52 -46.04 -1.21
N PRO A 590 -42.17 -47.23 -1.30
CA PRO A 590 -41.65 -48.46 -0.80
C PRO A 590 -40.53 -49.05 -1.69
N PHE A 591 -40.34 -48.48 -2.89
CA PHE A 591 -39.39 -48.98 -3.87
C PHE A 591 -38.10 -48.16 -3.83
N LYS A 592 -37.00 -48.80 -3.45
CA LYS A 592 -35.67 -48.16 -3.54
C LYS A 592 -35.15 -48.19 -4.97
N THR A 593 -34.65 -47.07 -5.42
CA THR A 593 -33.93 -46.96 -6.69
C THR A 593 -32.57 -47.64 -6.54
N ALA A 594 -32.27 -48.60 -7.40
CA ALA A 594 -30.97 -49.26 -7.46
C ALA A 594 -30.11 -48.61 -8.56
N PRO A 595 -28.84 -48.30 -8.28
CA PRO A 595 -27.94 -47.78 -9.31
C PRO A 595 -27.72 -48.80 -10.43
N ALA A 596 -27.61 -48.34 -11.67
CA ALA A 596 -27.28 -49.15 -12.83
C ALA A 596 -26.29 -48.40 -13.74
N GLY A 597 -25.35 -49.14 -14.33
CA GLY A 597 -24.26 -48.59 -15.12
C GLY A 597 -22.98 -48.31 -14.29
N GLN A 598 -22.04 -47.62 -14.90
CA GLN A 598 -20.76 -47.26 -14.24
C GLN A 598 -20.93 -46.11 -13.29
N PRO A 599 -20.30 -46.12 -12.10
CA PRO A 599 -20.28 -45.01 -11.20
C PRO A 599 -19.47 -43.87 -11.79
N LEU A 600 -19.97 -42.66 -11.71
CA LEU A 600 -19.33 -41.44 -12.16
C LEU A 600 -19.05 -40.55 -10.95
N ARG A 601 -17.80 -40.50 -10.54
CA ARG A 601 -17.36 -39.58 -9.46
C ARG A 601 -17.13 -38.20 -10.02
N GLN A 602 -17.70 -37.21 -9.35
CA GLN A 602 -17.63 -35.82 -9.76
C GLN A 602 -17.43 -34.94 -8.54
N GLN A 603 -16.57 -33.93 -8.68
CA GLN A 603 -16.35 -32.89 -7.68
C GLN A 603 -16.91 -31.59 -8.22
N ILE A 604 -17.86 -31.03 -7.52
CA ILE A 604 -18.61 -29.85 -7.96
C ILE A 604 -18.32 -28.69 -7.03
N THR A 605 -17.96 -27.54 -7.62
CA THR A 605 -17.84 -26.27 -6.93
C THR A 605 -19.01 -25.38 -7.35
N LEU A 606 -20.02 -25.30 -6.47
CA LEU A 606 -21.27 -24.60 -6.70
C LEU A 606 -21.14 -23.14 -6.30
N ALA A 607 -21.55 -22.24 -7.17
CA ALA A 607 -21.63 -20.82 -6.87
C ALA A 607 -22.78 -20.52 -5.88
N PRO A 608 -22.67 -19.45 -5.06
CA PRO A 608 -23.73 -19.05 -4.14
C PRO A 608 -24.96 -18.61 -4.92
N HIS A 609 -26.14 -19.13 -4.55
CA HIS A 609 -27.39 -18.80 -5.20
C HIS A 609 -28.57 -18.61 -4.22
N GLY A 610 -28.36 -18.73 -2.90
CA GLY A 610 -29.36 -18.47 -1.88
C GLY A 610 -30.44 -19.52 -1.68
N ALA A 611 -30.59 -20.49 -2.62
CA ALA A 611 -31.49 -21.61 -2.50
C ALA A 611 -30.82 -22.84 -1.86
N HIS A 612 -31.54 -23.95 -1.70
CA HIS A 612 -31.07 -25.17 -1.07
C HIS A 612 -30.65 -26.29 -2.05
N TRP A 613 -30.96 -26.16 -3.33
CA TRP A 613 -30.73 -27.16 -4.34
C TRP A 613 -29.27 -27.27 -4.74
N MET A 614 -28.79 -28.51 -4.89
CA MET A 614 -27.47 -28.82 -5.37
C MET A 614 -27.57 -29.61 -6.67
N PHE A 615 -26.54 -29.56 -7.50
CA PHE A 615 -26.57 -30.15 -8.84
C PHE A 615 -25.63 -31.35 -8.93
N ALA A 616 -25.98 -32.32 -9.76
CA ALA A 616 -25.14 -33.48 -10.12
C ALA A 616 -25.45 -33.93 -11.53
N LEU A 617 -24.45 -34.47 -12.23
CA LEU A 617 -24.65 -35.08 -13.53
C LEU A 617 -25.49 -36.37 -13.36
N ASP A 618 -26.48 -36.55 -14.20
CA ASP A 618 -27.39 -37.73 -14.21
C ASP A 618 -28.12 -37.90 -12.86
N ARG A 619 -27.96 -39.07 -12.19
CA ARG A 619 -28.70 -39.44 -10.98
C ARG A 619 -27.75 -39.68 -9.82
N PRO A 620 -27.64 -38.75 -8.88
CA PRO A 620 -26.86 -38.94 -7.65
C PRO A 620 -27.47 -40.05 -6.79
N PHE A 621 -26.61 -40.87 -6.18
CA PHE A 621 -27.02 -41.99 -5.35
C PHE A 621 -26.89 -41.73 -3.86
N GLN A 622 -25.91 -40.90 -3.46
CA GLN A 622 -25.67 -40.50 -2.09
C GLN A 622 -25.57 -38.99 -2.01
N ALA A 623 -26.10 -38.47 -0.93
CA ALA A 623 -25.96 -37.06 -0.64
C ALA A 623 -24.61 -36.78 0.02
N PRO A 624 -23.94 -35.66 -0.29
CA PRO A 624 -22.74 -35.23 0.40
C PRO A 624 -23.07 -34.76 1.86
N PRO A 625 -22.06 -34.61 2.75
CA PRO A 625 -22.27 -34.16 4.10
C PRO A 625 -23.07 -32.86 4.17
N GLY A 626 -24.05 -32.74 5.07
CA GLY A 626 -24.92 -31.61 5.24
C GLY A 626 -25.98 -31.42 4.15
N ALA A 627 -26.26 -32.45 3.40
CA ALA A 627 -27.35 -32.50 2.42
C ALA A 627 -28.13 -33.85 2.52
N ILE A 628 -29.30 -33.86 1.92
CA ILE A 628 -30.13 -35.06 1.76
C ILE A 628 -30.37 -35.37 0.29
N LEU A 629 -30.66 -36.62 0.02
CA LEU A 629 -31.20 -37.07 -1.27
C LEU A 629 -32.72 -36.92 -1.22
N ALA A 630 -33.25 -35.90 -1.87
CA ALA A 630 -34.66 -35.64 -1.99
C ALA A 630 -35.31 -36.44 -3.11
N ASP A 631 -36.64 -36.34 -3.22
CA ASP A 631 -37.43 -37.06 -4.20
C ASP A 631 -36.95 -36.87 -5.64
N GLY A 632 -36.94 -37.97 -6.39
CA GLY A 632 -36.45 -37.94 -7.77
C GLY A 632 -34.92 -37.92 -7.89
N ASN A 633 -34.20 -38.32 -6.84
CA ASN A 633 -32.72 -38.26 -6.77
C ASN A 633 -32.17 -36.83 -6.91
N CYS A 634 -32.80 -35.88 -6.25
CA CYS A 634 -32.31 -34.51 -6.15
C CYS A 634 -31.44 -34.31 -4.89
N LEU A 635 -30.47 -33.44 -4.95
CA LEU A 635 -29.65 -33.06 -3.81
C LEU A 635 -30.19 -31.80 -3.20
N TRP A 636 -30.46 -31.80 -1.87
CA TRP A 636 -30.97 -30.68 -1.14
C TRP A 636 -30.12 -30.43 0.11
N SER A 637 -29.62 -29.21 0.29
CA SER A 637 -28.75 -28.79 1.40
C SER A 637 -29.58 -28.24 2.55
N PHE A 638 -29.28 -28.62 3.78
CA PHE A 638 -29.94 -28.05 4.98
C PHE A 638 -29.70 -26.54 5.08
N PRO A 639 -28.46 -26.00 5.02
CA PRO A 639 -28.27 -24.58 4.89
C PRO A 639 -28.48 -24.11 3.45
N ALA A 640 -29.08 -22.94 3.26
CA ALA A 640 -29.11 -22.31 1.96
C ALA A 640 -27.68 -22.04 1.44
N ILE A 641 -27.45 -22.17 0.16
CA ILE A 641 -26.14 -22.03 -0.49
C ILE A 641 -25.83 -20.53 -0.69
N ARG A 642 -25.39 -19.88 0.40
CA ARG A 642 -25.04 -18.45 0.41
C ARG A 642 -23.55 -18.17 0.17
N LYS A 643 -22.71 -19.25 0.13
CA LYS A 643 -21.28 -19.23 -0.18
C LYS A 643 -20.97 -20.31 -1.21
N ALA A 644 -19.88 -20.14 -1.93
CA ALA A 644 -19.38 -21.20 -2.81
C ALA A 644 -19.19 -22.48 -1.99
N ARG A 645 -19.72 -23.59 -2.48
CA ARG A 645 -19.70 -24.88 -1.79
C ARG A 645 -19.10 -25.95 -2.69
N ARG A 646 -18.02 -26.57 -2.22
CA ARG A 646 -17.40 -27.71 -2.89
C ARG A 646 -17.90 -29.01 -2.27
N TYR A 647 -18.29 -29.95 -3.09
CA TYR A 647 -18.75 -31.27 -2.65
C TYR A 647 -18.41 -32.33 -3.68
N GLU A 648 -18.27 -33.55 -3.20
CA GLU A 648 -18.09 -34.77 -4.01
C GLU A 648 -19.40 -35.55 -4.05
N VAL A 649 -19.75 -36.08 -5.22
CA VAL A 649 -20.95 -36.88 -5.42
C VAL A 649 -20.69 -37.95 -6.46
N THR A 650 -21.21 -39.13 -6.20
CA THR A 650 -21.20 -40.26 -7.18
C THR A 650 -22.58 -40.38 -7.79
N SER A 651 -22.64 -40.39 -9.11
CA SER A 651 -23.87 -40.55 -9.90
C SER A 651 -23.81 -41.73 -10.80
N PHE A 652 -24.97 -42.12 -11.30
CA PHE A 652 -25.13 -43.21 -12.26
C PHE A 652 -25.97 -42.76 -13.46
N SER A 653 -25.64 -43.20 -14.65
CA SER A 653 -26.37 -42.86 -15.87
C SER A 653 -27.76 -43.45 -15.88
N GLU A 654 -27.94 -44.60 -15.29
CA GLU A 654 -29.20 -45.32 -15.20
C GLU A 654 -29.55 -45.66 -13.76
N ALA A 655 -30.83 -45.73 -13.48
CA ALA A 655 -31.35 -46.20 -12.19
C ALA A 655 -32.56 -47.10 -12.44
N LYS A 656 -32.52 -48.28 -11.88
CA LYS A 656 -33.64 -49.25 -11.94
C LYS A 656 -34.52 -49.08 -10.70
N THR A 657 -35.77 -48.75 -10.92
CA THR A 657 -36.79 -48.73 -9.85
C THR A 657 -37.72 -49.88 -10.07
N LYS A 658 -37.92 -50.73 -9.03
CA LYS A 658 -38.71 -51.98 -9.15
C LYS A 658 -40.20 -51.75 -9.28
N GLY A 659 -40.69 -50.55 -9.11
CA GLY A 659 -42.11 -50.21 -9.21
C GLY A 659 -42.37 -48.74 -8.94
N LEU A 660 -43.60 -48.33 -9.13
CA LEU A 660 -44.12 -47.02 -8.77
C LEU A 660 -45.22 -47.23 -7.73
N SER A 661 -45.15 -46.57 -6.59
CA SER A 661 -46.21 -46.69 -5.59
C SER A 661 -47.52 -46.12 -6.10
N ALA A 662 -48.64 -46.58 -5.51
CA ALA A 662 -49.96 -46.09 -5.88
C ALA A 662 -50.08 -44.55 -5.68
N TYR A 663 -49.37 -44.04 -4.67
CA TYR A 663 -49.30 -42.60 -4.40
C TYR A 663 -48.48 -41.86 -5.48
N GLU A 664 -47.30 -42.33 -5.75
CA GLU A 664 -46.44 -41.72 -6.79
C GLU A 664 -47.12 -41.79 -8.16
N ARG A 665 -47.79 -42.90 -8.47
CA ARG A 665 -48.51 -43.05 -9.73
C ARG A 665 -49.67 -42.05 -9.82
N ARG A 666 -50.43 -41.87 -8.74
CA ARG A 666 -51.52 -40.90 -8.68
C ARG A 666 -51.01 -39.48 -8.90
N LEU A 667 -49.95 -39.10 -8.15
CA LEU A 667 -49.36 -37.78 -8.23
C LEU A 667 -48.75 -37.54 -9.63
N ALA A 668 -48.08 -38.55 -10.24
CA ALA A 668 -47.49 -38.45 -11.55
C ALA A 668 -48.49 -38.50 -12.73
N LEU A 669 -49.76 -38.69 -12.42
CA LEU A 669 -50.89 -38.67 -13.38
C LEU A 669 -51.88 -37.53 -13.12
N GLU A 670 -51.66 -36.79 -12.01
CA GLU A 670 -52.55 -35.66 -11.65
C GLU A 670 -52.43 -34.53 -12.68
N VAL A 671 -53.59 -34.08 -13.21
CA VAL A 671 -53.70 -32.99 -14.15
C VAL A 671 -54.83 -32.05 -13.73
N PRO A 672 -54.77 -30.74 -13.96
CA PRO A 672 -55.83 -29.81 -13.68
C PRO A 672 -57.12 -30.11 -14.43
N GLU A 673 -58.27 -29.90 -13.78
CA GLU A 673 -59.60 -30.10 -14.41
C GLU A 673 -59.88 -29.12 -15.54
N TRP A 674 -59.37 -27.89 -15.44
CA TRP A 674 -59.61 -26.82 -16.40
C TRP A 674 -58.95 -26.99 -17.79
N ILE A 675 -58.13 -28.06 -18.00
CA ILE A 675 -57.52 -28.33 -19.31
C ILE A 675 -58.60 -28.56 -20.35
N THR A 676 -58.53 -27.85 -21.47
CA THR A 676 -59.54 -27.81 -22.51
C THR A 676 -59.74 -29.19 -23.19
N PRO A 677 -60.98 -29.50 -23.68
CA PRO A 677 -61.24 -30.77 -24.38
C PRO A 677 -60.32 -31.02 -25.56
N ALA A 678 -59.98 -30.00 -26.35
CA ALA A 678 -59.12 -30.13 -27.51
C ALA A 678 -57.70 -30.66 -27.15
N VAL A 679 -57.13 -30.20 -26.00
CA VAL A 679 -55.82 -30.70 -25.53
C VAL A 679 -55.92 -32.14 -25.01
N ARG A 680 -57.06 -32.46 -24.32
CA ARG A 680 -57.32 -33.83 -23.83
C ARG A 680 -57.47 -34.79 -24.97
N GLU A 681 -58.31 -34.48 -25.96
CA GLU A 681 -58.55 -35.32 -27.15
C GLU A 681 -57.27 -35.58 -27.96
N LEU A 682 -56.37 -34.55 -28.08
CA LEU A 682 -55.08 -34.70 -28.72
C LEU A 682 -54.25 -35.80 -28.04
N ALA A 683 -54.09 -35.72 -26.71
CA ALA A 683 -53.29 -36.70 -25.97
C ALA A 683 -53.93 -38.08 -25.94
N GLN A 684 -55.25 -38.18 -25.75
CA GLN A 684 -56.03 -39.43 -25.77
C GLN A 684 -56.01 -40.09 -27.12
N SER A 685 -56.05 -39.37 -28.24
CA SER A 685 -55.94 -39.92 -29.59
C SER A 685 -54.61 -40.68 -29.81
N TRP A 686 -53.53 -40.26 -29.18
CA TRP A 686 -52.25 -40.94 -29.23
C TRP A 686 -52.28 -42.25 -28.41
N ALA A 687 -52.92 -42.24 -27.25
CA ALA A 687 -53.06 -43.39 -26.37
C ALA A 687 -54.00 -44.43 -26.97
N ALA A 688 -55.13 -44.01 -27.53
CA ALA A 688 -56.10 -44.90 -28.16
C ALA A 688 -55.53 -45.66 -29.41
N SER A 689 -54.58 -44.99 -30.11
CA SER A 689 -53.95 -45.57 -31.29
C SER A 689 -52.80 -46.53 -31.00
N ASN A 690 -52.29 -46.58 -29.70
CA ASN A 690 -51.09 -47.30 -29.32
C ASN A 690 -51.17 -47.75 -27.86
N SER A 691 -51.05 -49.05 -27.63
CA SER A 691 -50.96 -49.63 -26.28
C SER A 691 -49.56 -49.58 -25.70
N ASN A 692 -48.53 -49.26 -26.49
CA ASN A 692 -47.14 -49.13 -26.03
C ASN A 692 -46.80 -47.69 -25.66
N PRO A 693 -46.44 -47.38 -24.41
CA PRO A 693 -46.05 -46.03 -23.98
C PRO A 693 -44.93 -45.38 -24.81
N ARG A 694 -43.95 -46.16 -25.30
CA ARG A 694 -42.88 -45.66 -26.17
C ARG A 694 -43.41 -45.15 -27.52
N ALA A 695 -44.44 -45.81 -28.09
CA ALA A 695 -45.05 -45.37 -29.34
C ALA A 695 -45.82 -44.06 -29.15
N VAL A 696 -46.49 -43.87 -28.02
CA VAL A 696 -47.17 -42.59 -27.65
C VAL A 696 -46.15 -41.46 -27.49
N ILE A 697 -45.02 -41.69 -26.78
CA ILE A 697 -43.91 -40.73 -26.61
C ILE A 697 -43.40 -40.31 -28.00
N ASN A 698 -43.08 -41.27 -28.87
CA ASN A 698 -42.56 -40.99 -30.20
C ASN A 698 -43.55 -40.18 -31.06
N LYS A 699 -44.84 -40.44 -30.92
CA LYS A 699 -45.90 -39.72 -31.63
C LYS A 699 -46.00 -38.26 -31.15
N ALA A 700 -45.87 -38.04 -29.86
CA ALA A 700 -45.82 -36.72 -29.28
C ALA A 700 -44.55 -35.94 -29.73
N LEU A 701 -43.38 -36.58 -29.72
CA LEU A 701 -42.15 -35.99 -30.24
C LEU A 701 -42.23 -35.68 -31.75
N GLN A 702 -42.87 -36.58 -32.54
CA GLN A 702 -43.12 -36.34 -33.94
C GLN A 702 -44.04 -35.13 -34.17
N PHE A 703 -45.07 -34.97 -33.33
CA PHE A 703 -45.95 -33.81 -33.38
C PHE A 703 -45.18 -32.51 -33.22
N PHE A 704 -44.33 -32.40 -32.21
CA PHE A 704 -43.50 -31.24 -32.04
C PHE A 704 -42.52 -31.01 -33.21
N ARG A 705 -41.99 -32.05 -33.82
CA ARG A 705 -41.08 -31.95 -34.96
C ARG A 705 -41.76 -31.48 -36.24
N THR A 706 -42.99 -31.94 -36.49
CA THR A 706 -43.63 -31.78 -37.82
C THR A 706 -44.62 -30.62 -37.89
N ARG A 707 -45.14 -30.12 -36.76
CA ARG A 707 -46.19 -29.11 -36.73
C ARG A 707 -45.67 -27.66 -36.66
N GLY A 708 -44.40 -27.42 -36.98
CA GLY A 708 -43.87 -26.08 -37.12
C GLY A 708 -43.58 -25.37 -35.80
N PHE A 709 -43.27 -26.11 -34.73
CA PHE A 709 -42.82 -25.57 -33.45
C PHE A 709 -41.44 -24.91 -33.59
N ARG A 710 -41.25 -23.79 -32.89
CA ARG A 710 -40.03 -23.01 -32.95
C ARG A 710 -39.44 -22.78 -31.56
N TYR A 711 -38.14 -22.90 -31.45
CA TYR A 711 -37.40 -22.57 -30.21
C TYR A 711 -37.00 -21.08 -30.21
N SER A 712 -37.37 -20.34 -29.15
CA SER A 712 -37.07 -18.93 -28.98
C SER A 712 -36.80 -18.63 -27.52
N LEU A 713 -35.77 -17.79 -27.25
CA LEU A 713 -35.48 -17.26 -25.91
C LEU A 713 -36.45 -16.12 -25.49
N SER A 714 -37.21 -15.59 -26.42
CA SER A 714 -38.21 -14.56 -26.21
C SER A 714 -39.52 -14.97 -26.89
N PRO A 715 -40.21 -15.98 -26.33
CA PRO A 715 -41.45 -16.48 -26.92
C PRO A 715 -42.69 -15.60 -26.71
N GLY A 716 -42.53 -14.51 -25.91
CA GLY A 716 -43.62 -13.72 -25.38
C GLY A 716 -44.23 -14.34 -24.12
N GLU A 717 -45.09 -13.60 -23.47
CA GLU A 717 -45.73 -14.05 -22.22
C GLU A 717 -46.74 -15.16 -22.48
N TYR A 718 -46.72 -16.17 -21.63
CA TYR A 718 -47.72 -17.24 -21.52
C TYR A 718 -48.19 -17.29 -20.07
N LYS A 719 -49.47 -17.63 -19.91
CA LYS A 719 -50.10 -17.96 -18.63
C LYS A 719 -50.09 -19.49 -18.45
N LYS A 720 -50.25 -19.92 -17.21
CA LYS A 720 -50.37 -21.35 -16.90
C LYS A 720 -51.46 -22.06 -17.69
N THR A 721 -52.53 -21.36 -18.07
CA THR A 721 -53.69 -21.85 -18.81
C THR A 721 -53.49 -21.88 -20.33
N ASP A 722 -52.43 -21.32 -20.88
CA ASP A 722 -52.25 -21.10 -22.31
C ASP A 722 -51.69 -22.33 -23.06
N LEU A 723 -51.99 -23.55 -22.59
CA LEU A 723 -51.62 -24.81 -23.22
C LEU A 723 -52.15 -24.90 -24.65
N GLU A 724 -53.41 -24.56 -24.86
CA GLU A 724 -54.07 -24.60 -26.16
C GLU A 724 -53.45 -23.59 -27.13
N GLU A 725 -53.23 -22.38 -26.64
CA GLU A 725 -52.54 -21.32 -27.38
C GLU A 725 -51.14 -21.73 -27.85
N PHE A 726 -50.39 -22.37 -26.95
CA PHE A 726 -49.06 -22.90 -27.28
C PHE A 726 -49.13 -24.02 -28.32
N LEU A 727 -50.00 -25.00 -28.15
CA LEU A 727 -50.07 -26.20 -29.00
C LEU A 727 -50.58 -25.91 -30.38
N PHE A 728 -51.59 -25.09 -30.52
CA PHE A 728 -52.34 -24.97 -31.78
C PHE A 728 -52.13 -23.64 -32.53
N ARG A 729 -51.72 -22.57 -31.78
CA ARG A 729 -51.64 -21.24 -32.38
C ARG A 729 -50.17 -20.76 -32.44
N ARG A 730 -49.56 -20.37 -31.31
CA ARG A 730 -48.26 -19.69 -31.28
C ARG A 730 -47.08 -20.62 -31.58
N ARG A 731 -47.04 -21.80 -31.09
CA ARG A 731 -46.02 -22.84 -31.34
C ARG A 731 -44.60 -22.39 -31.15
N THR A 732 -44.41 -21.38 -30.38
CA THR A 732 -43.07 -20.78 -30.13
C THR A 732 -42.84 -20.81 -28.63
N GLY A 733 -41.72 -21.41 -28.20
CA GLY A 733 -41.40 -21.57 -26.79
C GLY A 733 -39.94 -21.79 -26.51
N PHE A 734 -39.63 -21.87 -25.25
CA PHE A 734 -38.33 -22.21 -24.66
C PHE A 734 -38.37 -23.61 -24.04
N CYS A 735 -37.26 -24.15 -23.51
CA CYS A 735 -37.21 -25.54 -22.97
C CYS A 735 -38.28 -25.80 -21.90
N GLU A 736 -38.56 -24.83 -21.03
CA GLU A 736 -39.60 -24.94 -19.99
C GLU A 736 -40.96 -25.16 -20.56
N HIS A 737 -41.34 -24.46 -21.63
CA HIS A 737 -42.65 -24.62 -22.29
C HIS A 737 -42.80 -26.02 -22.89
N TYR A 738 -41.77 -26.47 -23.63
CA TYR A 738 -41.77 -27.81 -24.23
C TYR A 738 -41.81 -28.91 -23.18
N ALA A 739 -41.03 -28.78 -22.09
CA ALA A 739 -41.00 -29.79 -21.04
C ALA A 739 -42.31 -29.83 -20.26
N ALA A 740 -42.86 -28.65 -19.86
CA ALA A 740 -44.14 -28.58 -19.14
C ALA A 740 -45.29 -29.14 -19.97
N VAL A 741 -45.41 -28.69 -21.21
CA VAL A 741 -46.51 -29.14 -22.10
C VAL A 741 -46.39 -30.61 -22.43
N PHE A 742 -45.21 -31.12 -22.77
CA PHE A 742 -44.99 -32.53 -23.06
C PHE A 742 -45.34 -33.42 -21.87
N ALA A 743 -44.90 -33.05 -20.66
CA ALA A 743 -45.18 -33.82 -19.45
C ALA A 743 -46.69 -33.82 -19.16
N THR A 744 -47.41 -32.70 -19.35
CA THR A 744 -48.86 -32.59 -19.18
C THR A 744 -49.57 -33.50 -20.21
N LEU A 745 -49.16 -33.46 -21.47
CA LEU A 745 -49.71 -34.35 -22.50
C LEU A 745 -49.51 -35.82 -22.19
N MET A 746 -48.33 -36.21 -21.65
CA MET A 746 -48.07 -37.61 -21.23
C MET A 746 -49.01 -38.03 -20.10
N ARG A 747 -49.25 -37.15 -19.11
CA ARG A 747 -50.24 -37.44 -18.05
C ARG A 747 -51.65 -37.62 -18.58
N LEU A 748 -52.06 -36.76 -19.51
CA LEU A 748 -53.36 -36.89 -20.17
C LEU A 748 -53.50 -38.15 -21.00
N ALA A 749 -52.39 -38.65 -21.53
CA ALA A 749 -52.31 -39.97 -22.25
C ALA A 749 -52.20 -41.16 -21.30
N GLY A 750 -52.28 -40.98 -19.96
CA GLY A 750 -52.16 -42.07 -18.98
C GLY A 750 -50.76 -42.52 -18.66
N ILE A 751 -49.72 -41.81 -19.13
CA ILE A 751 -48.29 -42.11 -18.88
C ILE A 751 -47.80 -41.25 -17.71
N PRO A 752 -47.37 -41.86 -16.57
CA PRO A 752 -46.84 -41.07 -15.45
C PRO A 752 -45.61 -40.27 -15.87
N SER A 753 -45.62 -38.98 -15.62
CA SER A 753 -44.56 -38.05 -16.03
C SER A 753 -44.27 -36.97 -15.00
N ARG A 754 -43.08 -36.42 -15.08
CA ARG A 754 -42.61 -35.32 -14.23
C ARG A 754 -41.63 -34.42 -14.99
N VAL A 755 -41.48 -33.20 -14.56
CA VAL A 755 -40.54 -32.22 -15.13
C VAL A 755 -39.28 -32.18 -14.27
N VAL A 756 -38.13 -32.10 -14.90
CA VAL A 756 -36.84 -31.94 -14.24
C VAL A 756 -36.23 -30.63 -14.71
N ALA A 757 -35.82 -29.83 -13.78
CA ALA A 757 -35.07 -28.59 -14.01
C ALA A 757 -33.62 -28.75 -13.57
N GLY A 758 -32.69 -28.21 -14.35
CA GLY A 758 -31.25 -28.29 -14.10
C GLY A 758 -30.48 -27.53 -15.17
N TYR A 759 -29.35 -28.07 -15.59
CA TYR A 759 -28.53 -27.50 -16.66
C TYR A 759 -28.22 -28.55 -17.72
N LEU A 760 -27.90 -28.09 -18.94
CA LEU A 760 -27.57 -28.94 -20.08
C LEU A 760 -26.28 -28.44 -20.75
N GLY A 761 -25.26 -29.30 -20.86
CA GLY A 761 -23.99 -28.97 -21.44
C GLY A 761 -22.98 -28.44 -20.45
N GLY A 762 -22.17 -27.52 -20.89
CA GLY A 762 -21.06 -26.92 -20.19
C GLY A 762 -19.79 -26.87 -21.03
N GLU A 763 -19.05 -25.80 -20.92
CA GLU A 763 -17.78 -25.59 -21.62
C GLU A 763 -16.63 -26.28 -20.88
N TYR A 764 -15.85 -27.10 -21.59
CA TYR A 764 -14.69 -27.76 -21.00
C TYR A 764 -13.45 -26.84 -21.05
N ASN A 765 -12.83 -26.62 -19.90
CA ASN A 765 -11.58 -25.87 -19.76
C ASN A 765 -10.41 -26.88 -19.72
N ASP A 766 -9.65 -26.97 -20.81
CA ASP A 766 -8.50 -27.88 -20.90
C ASP A 766 -7.35 -27.51 -19.97
N LEU A 767 -7.19 -26.22 -19.63
CA LEU A 767 -6.13 -25.75 -18.73
C LEU A 767 -6.43 -26.12 -17.27
N GLY A 768 -7.69 -25.96 -16.84
CA GLY A 768 -8.13 -26.27 -15.48
C GLY A 768 -8.63 -27.70 -15.31
N ARG A 769 -8.91 -28.46 -16.42
CA ARG A 769 -9.47 -29.80 -16.46
C ARG A 769 -10.86 -29.95 -15.82
N PHE A 770 -11.72 -28.93 -15.98
CA PHE A 770 -13.08 -28.92 -15.46
C PHE A 770 -14.10 -28.42 -16.49
N PHE A 771 -15.36 -28.75 -16.29
CA PHE A 771 -16.48 -28.19 -17.02
C PHE A 771 -16.94 -26.89 -16.32
N ILE A 772 -17.20 -25.86 -17.10
CA ILE A 772 -17.82 -24.59 -16.66
C ILE A 772 -19.29 -24.67 -17.11
N VAL A 773 -20.20 -24.70 -16.15
CA VAL A 773 -21.64 -24.63 -16.39
C VAL A 773 -22.12 -23.25 -15.99
N ARG A 774 -22.75 -22.56 -16.94
CA ARG A 774 -23.22 -21.18 -16.75
C ARG A 774 -24.71 -21.14 -16.50
N GLN A 775 -25.19 -20.03 -15.96
CA GLN A 775 -26.64 -19.81 -15.80
C GLN A 775 -27.36 -19.89 -17.15
N ALA A 776 -26.71 -19.44 -18.22
CA ALA A 776 -27.21 -19.59 -19.60
C ALA A 776 -27.49 -21.03 -20.01
N ASP A 777 -26.84 -22.02 -19.38
CA ASP A 777 -27.03 -23.45 -19.67
C ASP A 777 -28.26 -24.07 -18.95
N ALA A 778 -29.03 -23.22 -18.22
CA ALA A 778 -30.28 -23.66 -17.57
C ALA A 778 -31.21 -24.36 -18.56
N HIS A 779 -31.75 -25.49 -18.17
CA HIS A 779 -32.53 -26.35 -19.02
C HIS A 779 -33.58 -27.13 -18.24
N ALA A 780 -34.71 -27.41 -18.92
CA ALA A 780 -35.78 -28.27 -18.41
C ALA A 780 -36.07 -29.41 -19.38
N TRP A 781 -36.28 -30.61 -18.84
CA TRP A 781 -36.62 -31.80 -19.56
C TRP A 781 -37.68 -32.61 -18.80
N CYS A 782 -38.16 -33.71 -19.44
CA CYS A 782 -39.14 -34.61 -18.85
C CYS A 782 -38.52 -35.94 -18.44
N GLU A 783 -39.15 -36.55 -17.46
CA GLU A 783 -39.02 -37.99 -17.18
C GLU A 783 -40.40 -38.62 -17.26
N VAL A 784 -40.45 -39.74 -17.98
CA VAL A 784 -41.68 -40.57 -18.12
C VAL A 784 -41.42 -41.94 -17.52
N TRP A 785 -42.45 -42.51 -16.91
CA TRP A 785 -42.37 -43.84 -16.35
C TRP A 785 -42.65 -44.91 -17.39
N LEU A 786 -41.68 -45.78 -17.60
CA LEU A 786 -41.82 -46.97 -18.43
C LEU A 786 -41.74 -48.26 -17.59
N PRO A 787 -42.66 -49.23 -17.73
CA PRO A 787 -42.70 -50.41 -16.86
C PRO A 787 -41.40 -51.20 -16.79
N GLN A 788 -40.65 -51.28 -17.90
CA GLN A 788 -39.41 -52.03 -18.00
C GLN A 788 -38.15 -51.25 -17.62
N SER A 789 -38.17 -49.96 -17.83
CA SER A 789 -36.96 -49.09 -17.69
C SER A 789 -37.04 -48.11 -16.49
N GLY A 790 -38.19 -48.02 -15.82
CA GLY A 790 -38.44 -47.02 -14.78
C GLY A 790 -38.54 -45.61 -15.34
N TRP A 791 -38.15 -44.63 -14.55
CA TRP A 791 -38.09 -43.23 -14.97
C TRP A 791 -37.10 -43.05 -16.11
N THR A 792 -37.58 -42.69 -17.28
CA THR A 792 -36.79 -42.53 -18.50
C THR A 792 -36.80 -41.09 -18.95
N ARG A 793 -35.62 -40.50 -19.20
CA ARG A 793 -35.48 -39.13 -19.68
C ARG A 793 -35.99 -38.97 -21.11
N VAL A 794 -36.81 -37.95 -21.32
CA VAL A 794 -37.26 -37.51 -22.63
C VAL A 794 -37.12 -36.00 -22.72
N ASP A 795 -36.37 -35.54 -23.68
CA ASP A 795 -36.18 -34.09 -23.91
C ASP A 795 -36.88 -33.66 -25.22
N PRO A 796 -38.06 -33.04 -25.12
CA PRO A 796 -38.79 -32.57 -26.30
C PRO A 796 -38.07 -31.43 -27.01
N THR A 797 -37.22 -30.66 -26.32
CA THR A 797 -36.41 -29.61 -26.91
C THR A 797 -35.44 -30.15 -27.95
N GLY A 798 -34.87 -31.34 -27.73
CA GLY A 798 -33.93 -31.98 -28.63
C GLY A 798 -34.54 -32.32 -30.02
N VAL A 799 -35.87 -32.39 -30.10
CA VAL A 799 -36.55 -32.63 -31.39
C VAL A 799 -36.87 -31.34 -32.15
N VAL A 800 -37.12 -30.23 -31.42
CA VAL A 800 -37.42 -28.90 -31.97
C VAL A 800 -36.14 -28.12 -32.29
N ALA A 801 -35.10 -28.28 -31.46
CA ALA A 801 -33.80 -27.61 -31.56
C ALA A 801 -32.67 -28.64 -31.31
N PRO A 802 -32.34 -29.53 -32.25
CA PRO A 802 -31.38 -30.63 -32.05
C PRO A 802 -30.01 -30.14 -31.60
N GLY A 803 -29.54 -29.00 -32.11
CA GLY A 803 -28.26 -28.39 -31.69
C GLY A 803 -28.22 -27.98 -30.22
N ARG A 804 -29.35 -27.64 -29.62
CA ARG A 804 -29.41 -27.30 -28.18
C ARG A 804 -29.25 -28.53 -27.27
N ALA A 805 -29.66 -29.70 -27.74
CA ALA A 805 -29.47 -30.93 -26.99
C ALA A 805 -28.04 -31.50 -27.09
N SER A 806 -27.26 -31.04 -28.08
CA SER A 806 -25.89 -31.50 -28.34
C SER A 806 -24.81 -30.58 -27.85
N PHE A 807 -25.11 -29.26 -27.69
CA PHE A 807 -24.17 -28.22 -27.35
C PHE A 807 -24.72 -27.38 -26.20
N ASP A 808 -23.81 -26.70 -25.47
CA ASP A 808 -24.18 -25.63 -24.58
C ASP A 808 -24.89 -24.47 -25.32
N LEU A 809 -25.65 -23.65 -24.61
CA LEU A 809 -26.47 -22.62 -25.24
C LEU A 809 -25.63 -21.63 -26.07
N ASN A 810 -24.45 -21.24 -25.59
CA ASN A 810 -23.60 -20.31 -26.32
C ASN A 810 -23.11 -20.88 -27.64
N SER A 811 -22.62 -22.12 -27.66
CA SER A 811 -22.20 -22.80 -28.88
C SER A 811 -23.36 -23.04 -29.87
N PHE A 812 -24.57 -23.28 -29.36
CA PHE A 812 -25.79 -23.36 -30.16
C PHE A 812 -26.16 -22.03 -30.82
N LEU A 813 -26.12 -20.94 -30.04
CA LEU A 813 -26.42 -19.58 -30.56
C LEU A 813 -25.36 -19.10 -31.54
N GLU A 814 -24.09 -19.45 -31.32
CA GLU A 814 -22.98 -19.16 -32.23
C GLU A 814 -23.18 -19.84 -33.57
N THR A 815 -23.55 -21.09 -33.56
CA THR A 815 -23.82 -21.86 -34.78
C THR A 815 -24.98 -21.26 -35.58
N ARG A 816 -26.05 -20.82 -34.90
CA ARG A 816 -27.20 -20.13 -35.56
C ARG A 816 -26.88 -18.75 -36.05
N SER A 817 -26.05 -17.99 -35.33
CA SER A 817 -25.58 -16.70 -35.80
C SER A 817 -24.69 -16.81 -37.02
N ALA A 818 -23.82 -17.83 -37.06
CA ALA A 818 -22.93 -18.10 -38.19
C ALA A 818 -23.72 -18.50 -39.45
N THR A 819 -24.92 -19.11 -39.31
CA THR A 819 -25.81 -19.48 -40.42
C THR A 819 -26.81 -18.36 -40.80
N GLY A 820 -26.71 -17.16 -40.21
CA GLY A 820 -27.57 -16.01 -40.54
C GLY A 820 -29.03 -16.12 -40.05
N GLN A 821 -29.31 -17.04 -39.14
CA GLN A 821 -30.66 -17.27 -38.61
C GLN A 821 -31.05 -16.39 -37.40
N LEU A 822 -30.11 -15.56 -36.90
CA LEU A 822 -30.36 -14.61 -35.84
C LEU A 822 -29.86 -13.21 -36.24
N PRO A 823 -30.57 -12.14 -35.89
CA PRO A 823 -30.07 -10.79 -36.11
C PRO A 823 -28.82 -10.54 -35.27
N PRO A 824 -27.87 -9.68 -35.72
CA PRO A 824 -26.64 -9.37 -34.97
C PRO A 824 -27.02 -8.64 -33.68
N GLY A 825 -27.11 -9.35 -32.58
CA GLY A 825 -27.30 -8.81 -31.23
C GLY A 825 -26.03 -8.15 -30.71
N ARG A 826 -26.17 -7.38 -29.59
CA ARG A 826 -25.08 -6.67 -28.90
C ARG A 826 -23.84 -7.52 -28.62
N ASN A 827 -23.98 -8.86 -28.60
CA ASN A 827 -22.89 -9.81 -28.30
C ASN A 827 -22.09 -10.24 -29.53
N ALA A 828 -22.48 -9.86 -30.76
CA ALA A 828 -21.79 -10.26 -31.98
C ALA A 828 -20.34 -9.81 -32.05
N PHE A 829 -20.01 -8.67 -31.43
CA PHE A 829 -18.65 -8.17 -31.34
C PHE A 829 -17.78 -9.00 -30.39
N VAL A 830 -18.31 -9.37 -29.23
CA VAL A 830 -17.61 -10.20 -28.23
C VAL A 830 -17.35 -11.59 -28.78
N VAL A 831 -18.35 -12.20 -29.44
CA VAL A 831 -18.24 -13.51 -30.13
C VAL A 831 -17.19 -13.47 -31.24
N ARG A 832 -17.09 -12.35 -31.96
CA ARG A 832 -16.06 -12.17 -33.02
C ARG A 832 -14.65 -12.05 -32.47
N LEU A 833 -14.48 -11.41 -31.29
CA LEU A 833 -13.20 -11.31 -30.58
C LEU A 833 -12.74 -12.66 -30.00
N THR A 834 -13.66 -13.49 -29.48
CA THR A 834 -13.33 -14.80 -28.91
C THR A 834 -12.90 -15.84 -29.94
N ARG A 835 -13.17 -15.63 -31.25
CA ARG A 835 -12.63 -16.45 -32.35
C ARG A 835 -11.10 -16.35 -32.49
N TRP A 836 -10.45 -15.36 -31.91
CA TRP A 836 -8.99 -15.30 -31.90
C TRP A 836 -8.48 -16.31 -30.86
N ALA A 837 -7.72 -17.31 -31.33
CA ALA A 837 -7.19 -18.41 -30.47
C ALA A 837 -6.47 -17.89 -29.23
N ILE A 838 -5.79 -16.72 -29.32
CA ILE A 838 -5.11 -16.07 -28.20
C ILE A 838 -6.11 -15.56 -27.17
N VAL A 839 -7.19 -14.90 -27.60
CA VAL A 839 -8.22 -14.34 -26.70
C VAL A 839 -8.95 -15.45 -25.98
N ASN A 840 -9.27 -16.53 -26.66
CA ASN A 840 -9.89 -17.69 -26.04
C ASN A 840 -8.96 -18.38 -25.02
N ARG A 841 -7.68 -18.53 -25.33
CA ARG A 841 -6.70 -19.08 -24.37
C ARG A 841 -6.55 -18.17 -23.14
N LEU A 842 -6.53 -16.85 -23.31
CA LEU A 842 -6.49 -15.90 -22.18
C LEU A 842 -7.77 -16.00 -21.33
N ARG A 843 -8.94 -16.16 -21.96
CA ARG A 843 -10.20 -16.34 -21.25
C ARG A 843 -10.21 -17.64 -20.43
N LEU A 844 -9.78 -18.75 -21.03
CA LEU A 844 -9.68 -20.04 -20.33
C LEU A 844 -8.65 -20.01 -19.20
N ALA A 845 -7.51 -19.32 -19.39
CA ALA A 845 -6.53 -19.10 -18.33
C ALA A 845 -7.11 -18.24 -17.19
N TRP A 846 -7.87 -17.20 -17.52
CA TRP A 846 -8.58 -16.38 -16.52
C TRP A 846 -9.59 -17.20 -15.71
N GLU A 847 -10.39 -18.05 -16.39
CA GLU A 847 -11.34 -18.93 -15.72
C GLU A 847 -10.62 -19.97 -14.82
N ALA A 848 -9.48 -20.49 -15.26
CA ALA A 848 -8.67 -21.40 -14.44
C ALA A 848 -8.11 -20.70 -13.19
N LEU A 849 -7.58 -19.46 -13.33
CA LEU A 849 -7.11 -18.67 -12.20
C LEU A 849 -8.26 -18.28 -11.26
N SER A 850 -9.42 -17.93 -11.80
CA SER A 850 -10.62 -17.65 -11.00
C SER A 850 -11.04 -18.89 -10.21
N TYR A 851 -10.95 -20.06 -10.80
CA TYR A 851 -11.26 -21.33 -10.12
C TYR A 851 -10.28 -21.63 -8.97
N GLU A 852 -9.00 -21.43 -9.19
CA GLU A 852 -7.97 -21.56 -8.14
C GLU A 852 -8.20 -20.57 -7.00
N TRP A 853 -8.59 -19.34 -7.32
CA TRP A 853 -8.96 -18.34 -6.33
C TRP A 853 -10.17 -18.78 -5.50
N ASP A 854 -11.26 -19.23 -6.18
CA ASP A 854 -12.50 -19.67 -5.53
C ASP A 854 -12.25 -20.89 -4.63
N THR A 855 -11.41 -21.83 -5.06
CA THR A 855 -11.18 -23.08 -4.33
C THR A 855 -10.13 -22.97 -3.24
N ARG A 856 -9.00 -22.28 -3.52
CA ARG A 856 -7.87 -22.26 -2.58
C ARG A 856 -7.90 -21.06 -1.63
N ILE A 857 -8.49 -19.94 -2.05
CA ILE A 857 -8.57 -18.74 -1.20
C ILE A 857 -9.94 -18.61 -0.58
N LEU A 858 -11.01 -18.53 -1.38
CA LEU A 858 -12.37 -18.33 -0.86
C LEU A 858 -12.93 -19.60 -0.18
N GLY A 859 -12.61 -20.78 -0.72
CA GLY A 859 -12.98 -22.06 -0.14
C GLY A 859 -12.22 -22.46 1.12
N PHE A 860 -11.16 -21.74 1.48
CA PHE A 860 -10.40 -22.00 2.69
C PHE A 860 -11.10 -21.34 3.89
N ASP A 861 -12.15 -21.97 4.39
CA ASP A 861 -12.92 -21.56 5.57
C ASP A 861 -12.40 -22.19 6.88
N ALA A 862 -13.13 -21.99 7.98
CA ALA A 862 -12.75 -22.52 9.28
C ALA A 862 -12.76 -24.06 9.31
N ASP A 863 -13.69 -24.68 8.60
CA ASP A 863 -13.84 -26.15 8.57
C ASP A 863 -12.70 -26.81 7.79
N VAL A 864 -12.34 -26.23 6.64
CA VAL A 864 -11.19 -26.68 5.83
C VAL A 864 -9.89 -26.46 6.58
N GLN A 865 -9.75 -25.32 7.30
CA GLN A 865 -8.60 -25.06 8.15
C GLN A 865 -8.48 -26.11 9.26
N GLU A 866 -9.57 -26.42 9.95
CA GLU A 866 -9.57 -27.41 11.02
C GLU A 866 -9.22 -28.82 10.50
N ALA A 867 -9.75 -29.20 9.34
CA ALA A 867 -9.40 -30.46 8.69
C ALA A 867 -7.90 -30.53 8.38
N LEU A 868 -7.33 -29.50 7.77
CA LEU A 868 -5.89 -29.41 7.47
C LEU A 868 -5.04 -29.47 8.76
N LEU A 869 -5.43 -28.75 9.81
CA LEU A 869 -4.71 -28.78 11.08
C LEU A 869 -4.79 -30.16 11.77
N ARG A 870 -5.88 -30.89 11.55
CA ARG A 870 -6.08 -32.26 12.05
C ARG A 870 -5.13 -33.21 11.31
N ASP A 871 -5.04 -33.12 9.98
CA ASP A 871 -4.14 -33.94 9.17
C ASP A 871 -2.65 -33.68 9.49
N LEU A 872 -2.32 -32.43 9.87
CA LEU A 872 -0.99 -32.06 10.35
C LEU A 872 -0.71 -32.45 11.81
N GLY A 873 -1.67 -33.09 12.52
CA GLY A 873 -1.53 -33.48 13.91
C GLY A 873 -1.57 -32.33 14.92
N ILE A 874 -2.08 -31.16 14.53
CA ILE A 874 -2.07 -29.92 15.32
C ILE A 874 -3.48 -29.59 15.88
N ALA A 875 -4.53 -30.27 15.44
CA ALA A 875 -5.94 -29.93 15.71
C ALA A 875 -6.38 -29.91 17.19
N ASN A 876 -5.63 -30.54 18.09
CA ASN A 876 -6.03 -30.63 19.51
C ASN A 876 -5.48 -29.50 20.39
N ARG A 877 -4.95 -28.42 19.80
CA ARG A 877 -4.35 -27.31 20.54
C ARG A 877 -5.37 -26.19 20.78
N ARG A 878 -5.30 -25.60 21.98
CA ARG A 878 -6.09 -24.40 22.31
C ARG A 878 -5.79 -23.28 21.31
N PRO A 879 -6.77 -22.49 20.84
CA PRO A 879 -6.56 -21.42 19.86
C PRO A 879 -5.43 -20.44 20.22
N LEU A 880 -5.28 -20.12 21.51
CA LEU A 880 -4.20 -19.27 22.02
C LEU A 880 -2.80 -19.87 21.82
N ALA A 881 -2.67 -21.20 21.92
CA ALA A 881 -1.39 -21.86 21.66
C ALA A 881 -1.01 -21.81 20.19
N LEU A 882 -1.99 -21.92 19.29
CA LEU A 882 -1.79 -21.79 17.85
C LEU A 882 -1.36 -20.38 17.47
N VAL A 883 -1.99 -19.35 18.07
CA VAL A 883 -1.57 -17.94 17.89
C VAL A 883 -0.12 -17.75 18.36
N GLY A 884 0.25 -18.29 19.51
CA GLY A 884 1.62 -18.20 20.02
C GLY A 884 2.66 -18.85 19.11
N GLN A 885 2.36 -20.06 18.60
CA GLN A 885 3.25 -20.75 17.64
C GLN A 885 3.39 -19.99 16.33
N THR A 886 2.27 -19.47 15.80
CA THR A 886 2.28 -18.66 14.59
C THR A 886 3.13 -17.41 14.80
N ALA A 887 3.02 -16.73 15.94
CA ALA A 887 3.83 -15.57 16.29
C ALA A 887 5.34 -15.90 16.36
N ILE A 888 5.71 -17.05 16.92
CA ILE A 888 7.11 -17.51 16.96
C ILE A 888 7.65 -17.75 15.55
N LEU A 889 6.89 -18.40 14.67
CA LEU A 889 7.29 -18.62 13.29
C LEU A 889 7.43 -17.32 12.50
N VAL A 890 6.50 -16.37 12.67
CA VAL A 890 6.59 -15.03 12.09
C VAL A 890 7.84 -14.32 12.58
N LEU A 891 8.12 -14.38 13.88
CA LEU A 891 9.34 -13.79 14.45
C LEU A 891 10.60 -14.43 13.87
N ALA A 892 10.64 -15.74 13.68
CA ALA A 892 11.77 -16.43 13.06
C ALA A 892 12.00 -15.93 11.62
N ILE A 893 10.94 -15.80 10.81
CA ILE A 893 11.03 -15.24 9.45
C ILE A 893 11.56 -13.81 9.48
N LEU A 894 11.08 -12.98 10.40
CA LEU A 894 11.54 -11.59 10.56
C LEU A 894 13.01 -11.51 10.99
N VAL A 895 13.48 -12.41 11.86
CA VAL A 895 14.88 -12.50 12.27
C VAL A 895 15.77 -12.92 11.08
N ILE A 896 15.37 -13.93 10.32
CA ILE A 896 16.06 -14.34 9.09
C ILE A 896 16.16 -13.18 8.11
N TYR A 897 15.06 -12.48 7.88
CA TYR A 897 15.00 -11.31 7.01
C TYR A 897 15.90 -10.16 7.51
N ALA A 898 15.85 -9.85 8.81
CA ALA A 898 16.69 -8.83 9.42
C ALA A 898 18.18 -9.17 9.30
N THR A 899 18.54 -10.44 9.50
CA THR A 899 19.91 -10.93 9.33
C THR A 899 20.36 -10.80 7.88
N TRP A 900 19.50 -11.15 6.92
CA TRP A 900 19.79 -11.01 5.49
C TRP A 900 20.02 -9.53 5.11
N ILE A 901 19.17 -8.59 5.54
CA ILE A 901 19.40 -7.16 5.33
C ILE A 901 20.72 -6.72 5.99
N GLN A 902 21.02 -7.20 7.18
CA GLN A 902 22.26 -6.85 7.88
C GLN A 902 23.51 -7.30 7.12
N LEU A 903 23.49 -8.51 6.56
CA LEU A 903 24.57 -9.02 5.73
C LEU A 903 24.76 -8.19 4.46
N GLN A 904 23.68 -7.81 3.80
CA GLN A 904 23.73 -6.92 2.62
C GLN A 904 24.19 -5.50 2.95
N SER A 905 23.93 -5.02 4.17
CA SER A 905 24.26 -3.66 4.60
C SER A 905 25.71 -3.50 5.09
N ARG A 906 26.49 -4.58 5.19
CA ARG A 906 27.90 -4.48 5.58
C ARG A 906 28.64 -3.61 4.56
N PRO A 907 29.51 -2.67 5.02
CA PRO A 907 30.29 -1.85 4.09
C PRO A 907 31.09 -2.76 3.16
N PRO A 908 31.31 -2.34 1.91
CA PRO A 908 32.22 -3.07 1.03
C PRO A 908 33.57 -3.12 1.71
N VAL A 909 34.09 -4.32 1.85
CA VAL A 909 35.46 -4.49 2.35
C VAL A 909 36.37 -3.80 1.36
N ASP A 910 37.10 -2.78 1.81
CA ASP A 910 38.15 -2.13 1.02
C ASP A 910 39.28 -3.17 0.82
N LYS A 911 39.19 -3.88 -0.33
CA LYS A 911 40.12 -4.97 -0.63
C LYS A 911 41.59 -4.52 -0.61
N ALA A 912 41.87 -3.30 -1.05
CA ALA A 912 43.19 -2.74 -1.02
C ALA A 912 43.68 -2.54 0.41
N LYS A 913 42.82 -1.99 1.28
CA LYS A 913 43.13 -1.79 2.70
C LYS A 913 43.29 -3.12 3.43
N ALA A 914 42.41 -4.09 3.21
CA ALA A 914 42.49 -5.41 3.84
C ALA A 914 43.76 -6.18 3.42
N LEU A 915 44.16 -6.07 2.16
CA LEU A 915 45.39 -6.65 1.67
C LEU A 915 46.62 -5.94 2.26
N TYR A 916 46.58 -4.62 2.38
CA TYR A 916 47.67 -3.86 3.00
C TYR A 916 47.80 -4.15 4.51
N GLU A 917 46.68 -4.33 5.21
CA GLU A 917 46.70 -4.75 6.62
C GLU A 917 47.29 -6.15 6.80
N ARG A 918 47.01 -7.08 5.87
CA ARG A 918 47.71 -8.40 5.83
C ARG A 918 49.19 -8.25 5.61
N PHE A 919 49.62 -7.38 4.71
CA PHE A 919 51.02 -7.08 4.49
C PHE A 919 51.69 -6.50 5.74
N CYS A 920 51.04 -5.55 6.42
CA CYS A 920 51.55 -5.02 7.70
C CYS A 920 51.64 -6.11 8.80
N GLN A 921 50.69 -7.07 8.83
CA GLN A 921 50.78 -8.23 9.73
C GLN A 921 51.96 -9.14 9.42
N LYS A 922 52.24 -9.42 8.13
CA LYS A 922 53.42 -10.20 7.72
C LYS A 922 54.70 -9.49 8.12
N LEU A 923 54.82 -8.19 7.94
CA LEU A 923 55.96 -7.41 8.41
C LEU A 923 56.08 -7.39 9.95
N ALA A 924 54.96 -7.35 10.66
CA ALA A 924 54.98 -7.44 12.12
C ALA A 924 55.46 -8.79 12.63
N SER A 925 55.08 -9.90 11.97
CA SER A 925 55.62 -11.23 12.27
C SER A 925 57.12 -11.37 11.93
N ALA A 926 57.64 -10.56 10.99
CA ALA A 926 59.05 -10.45 10.70
C ALA A 926 59.79 -9.42 11.62
N GLY A 927 59.17 -8.99 12.72
CA GLY A 927 59.77 -8.11 13.72
C GLY A 927 59.56 -6.59 13.46
N VAL A 928 58.82 -6.18 12.43
CA VAL A 928 58.67 -4.78 12.07
C VAL A 928 57.16 -4.36 12.19
N PRO A 929 56.63 -4.12 13.38
CA PRO A 929 55.24 -3.68 13.55
C PRO A 929 55.05 -2.22 13.10
N ARG A 930 53.92 -1.94 12.47
CA ARG A 930 53.51 -0.59 12.08
C ARG A 930 52.87 0.18 13.22
N SER A 931 53.33 1.40 13.47
CA SER A 931 52.73 2.31 14.46
C SER A 931 51.42 2.90 13.94
N LYS A 932 50.46 3.20 14.86
CA LYS A 932 49.13 3.72 14.47
C LYS A 932 49.14 5.06 13.75
N TRP A 933 50.12 5.88 14.02
CA TRP A 933 50.30 7.22 13.43
C TRP A 933 51.20 7.23 12.18
N GLU A 934 51.83 6.12 11.86
CA GLU A 934 52.84 6.01 10.79
C GLU A 934 52.15 5.91 9.41
N GLY A 935 52.54 6.78 8.49
CA GLY A 935 52.08 6.77 7.12
C GLY A 935 52.53 5.52 6.35
N PRO A 936 51.88 5.13 5.25
CA PRO A 936 52.30 3.96 4.47
C PRO A 936 53.71 4.08 3.88
N LEU A 937 54.15 5.29 3.46
CA LEU A 937 55.50 5.54 2.93
C LEU A 937 56.55 5.55 4.02
N ASP A 938 56.25 6.17 5.16
CA ASP A 938 57.19 6.25 6.28
C ASP A 938 57.41 4.85 6.86
N PHE A 939 56.32 4.06 6.98
CA PHE A 939 56.40 2.68 7.36
C PHE A 939 57.23 1.83 6.36
N ALA A 940 57.00 2.02 5.08
CA ALA A 940 57.74 1.31 4.04
C ALA A 940 59.27 1.63 4.07
N ARG A 941 59.62 2.92 4.34
CA ARG A 941 61.03 3.33 4.47
C ARG A 941 61.70 2.65 5.65
N ARG A 942 61.09 2.73 6.84
CA ARG A 942 61.61 2.09 8.05
C ARG A 942 61.69 0.56 7.94
N ALA A 943 60.67 -0.07 7.34
CA ALA A 943 60.63 -1.52 7.15
C ALA A 943 61.72 -1.97 6.13
N ALA A 944 61.96 -1.18 5.07
CA ALA A 944 63.00 -1.47 4.08
C ALA A 944 64.43 -1.31 4.67
N GLU A 945 64.64 -0.43 5.64
CA GLU A 945 65.90 -0.29 6.37
C GLU A 945 66.18 -1.47 7.31
N GLN A 946 65.11 -2.00 7.95
CA GLN A 946 65.20 -3.13 8.87
C GLN A 946 65.24 -4.51 8.17
N LEU A 947 64.74 -4.59 6.93
CA LEU A 947 64.70 -5.81 6.11
C LEU A 947 65.31 -5.53 4.72
N PRO A 948 66.67 -5.38 4.62
CA PRO A 948 67.31 -4.97 3.35
C PRO A 948 67.07 -5.92 2.17
N HIS A 949 66.99 -7.22 2.44
CA HIS A 949 66.72 -8.24 1.41
C HIS A 949 65.32 -8.14 0.75
N GLU A 950 64.34 -7.56 1.44
CA GLU A 950 62.98 -7.38 0.94
C GLU A 950 62.65 -5.89 0.63
N SER A 951 63.65 -5.03 0.69
CA SER A 951 63.47 -3.57 0.62
C SER A 951 62.72 -3.12 -0.65
N GLU A 952 63.03 -3.70 -1.80
CA GLU A 952 62.42 -3.35 -3.08
C GLU A 952 60.93 -3.76 -3.13
N ARG A 953 60.63 -4.99 -2.66
CA ARG A 953 59.26 -5.48 -2.57
C ARG A 953 58.41 -4.69 -1.60
N ILE A 954 58.95 -4.32 -0.44
CA ILE A 954 58.27 -3.47 0.56
C ILE A 954 57.87 -2.12 -0.04
N ARG A 955 58.79 -1.50 -0.80
CA ARG A 955 58.52 -0.24 -1.49
C ARG A 955 57.47 -0.40 -2.57
N GLU A 956 57.59 -1.41 -3.43
CA GLU A 956 56.65 -1.71 -4.52
C GLU A 956 55.20 -1.91 -3.97
N VAL A 957 55.04 -2.74 -2.94
CA VAL A 957 53.72 -3.01 -2.30
C VAL A 957 53.12 -1.73 -1.74
N SER A 958 53.92 -0.91 -1.01
CA SER A 958 53.47 0.32 -0.42
C SER A 958 53.13 1.41 -1.46
N HIS A 959 53.91 1.54 -2.51
CA HIS A 959 53.62 2.43 -3.64
C HIS A 959 52.35 2.01 -4.39
N THR A 960 52.22 0.70 -4.65
CA THR A 960 50.99 0.15 -5.28
C THR A 960 49.74 0.39 -4.43
N TYR A 961 49.87 0.25 -3.09
CA TYR A 961 48.77 0.58 -2.18
C TYR A 961 48.34 2.05 -2.25
N ILE A 962 49.34 2.96 -2.30
CA ILE A 962 49.05 4.40 -2.41
C ILE A 962 48.42 4.72 -3.77
N ALA A 963 48.97 4.14 -4.85
CA ALA A 963 48.39 4.30 -6.18
C ALA A 963 46.92 3.82 -6.22
N LEU A 964 46.61 2.65 -5.64
CA LEU A 964 45.24 2.13 -5.51
C LEU A 964 44.33 3.00 -4.65
N ARG A 965 44.92 3.69 -3.64
CA ARG A 965 44.12 4.50 -2.67
C ARG A 965 43.75 5.88 -3.21
N TYR A 966 44.66 6.49 -4.02
CA TYR A 966 44.55 7.87 -4.47
C TYR A 966 44.27 8.02 -5.98
N ALA A 967 44.29 6.94 -6.75
CA ALA A 967 43.87 6.95 -8.14
C ALA A 967 42.35 7.18 -8.29
N ARG A 968 41.94 7.91 -9.31
CA ARG A 968 40.55 8.18 -9.60
C ARG A 968 39.74 6.92 -9.95
N GLU A 969 40.34 5.95 -10.61
CA GLU A 969 39.78 4.61 -10.91
C GLU A 969 40.85 3.54 -10.82
N PRO A 970 40.94 2.77 -9.74
CA PRO A 970 41.90 1.64 -9.65
C PRO A 970 41.42 0.49 -10.55
N GLY A 971 42.20 0.13 -11.57
CA GLY A 971 41.93 -1.00 -12.46
C GLY A 971 41.91 -2.34 -11.71
N LYS A 972 40.99 -3.26 -12.08
CA LYS A 972 40.93 -4.61 -11.48
C LYS A 972 42.24 -5.37 -11.56
N ALA A 973 42.96 -5.23 -12.69
CA ALA A 973 44.30 -5.84 -12.92
C ALA A 973 45.34 -5.39 -11.89
N THR A 974 45.29 -4.09 -11.48
CA THR A 974 46.22 -3.55 -10.48
C THR A 974 45.97 -4.12 -9.08
N LEU A 975 44.69 -4.38 -8.74
CA LEU A 975 44.34 -5.00 -7.46
C LEU A 975 44.75 -6.46 -7.39
N GLU A 976 44.67 -7.20 -8.48
CA GLU A 976 45.08 -8.59 -8.58
C GLU A 976 46.61 -8.73 -8.51
N ARG A 977 47.32 -7.83 -9.17
CA ARG A 977 48.80 -7.74 -9.07
C ARG A 977 49.23 -7.42 -7.63
N PHE A 978 48.54 -6.48 -6.99
CA PHE A 978 48.78 -6.13 -5.60
C PHE A 978 48.57 -7.31 -4.65
N ALA A 979 47.51 -8.09 -4.86
CA ALA A 979 47.25 -9.30 -4.07
C ALA A 979 48.32 -10.38 -4.27
N ARG A 980 48.78 -10.57 -5.49
CA ARG A 980 49.88 -11.52 -5.80
C ARG A 980 51.20 -11.11 -5.13
N ASN A 981 51.57 -9.85 -5.20
CA ASN A 981 52.80 -9.32 -4.58
C ASN A 981 52.79 -9.52 -3.05
N ILE A 982 51.64 -9.32 -2.39
CA ILE A 982 51.49 -9.54 -0.95
C ILE A 982 51.50 -11.02 -0.58
N ASN A 983 50.92 -11.89 -1.41
CA ASN A 983 50.93 -13.32 -1.14
C ASN A 983 52.34 -13.91 -1.32
N ALA A 984 53.12 -13.39 -2.27
CA ALA A 984 54.49 -13.76 -2.53
C ALA A 984 55.50 -13.18 -1.50
N PHE A 985 55.09 -12.27 -0.64
CA PHE A 985 55.91 -11.69 0.43
C PHE A 985 55.99 -12.65 1.64
N GLY A 986 57.18 -13.06 2.02
CA GLY A 986 57.42 -13.96 3.14
C GLY A 986 57.23 -15.46 2.84
N GLY A 987 57.38 -15.89 1.51
CA GLY A 987 57.50 -17.25 1.06
C GLY A 987 58.97 -17.63 0.84
#